data_74908d2ff0d57165f001143d05126514
#
_entry.id   74908d2ff0d57165f001143d05126514
#
_cell.length_a   1.000
_cell.length_b   1.000
_cell.length_c   1.000
_cell.angle_alpha   90.00
_cell.angle_beta   90.00
_cell.angle_gamma   90.00
#
_symmetry.space_group_name_H-M   'P 1'
#
loop_
_entity.id
_entity.type
_entity.pdbx_description
1 polymer ?
#
loop_
_entity_poly.entity_id
_entity_poly.type
_entity_poly.pdbx_seq_one_letter_code
_entity_poly.pdbx_strand_id
1 'polypeptide(L)'
;MTDDKHGPHTVHALLADGTTVCIRPVETGDHEPLRGLYEEMSPENLRLRFFGASRRSAEMAADRACAPPRPGHRALLAEAQHQVIGLAEYETGEDRGRAEISIAVAEGLHHRGVGTLLIEHLVSAARAEGITAVTADALAENHEVLQLFADLGLRTARHFEGPEVRCTIELEEDETYLSAVEARGRAADVASLEPLLRPDSIAVIGAGRRPGSVGRALLHHLRTGGFTRRLFAVNPSVTSLLGVPSYPSVGALPKVPDLAVLAVPAAAVPATAEECGKTGVRALLVVSAGLDSTEAQALLAACRTYGMRLVGPNCLGVSNTDPALSLDATFAADHPSPGTAGVAVQSGGVGIALLDGLSRLGVGVSTFASLGDKYDVSGNDMLQWWESDGRTELALLHLESFGNPRAFSRTSRRVTRRMPVLTVDAGRTDAGRRAAASHTAAAATRTMTRQALFTQAGITATGSVGELLETAALLHSQPLPAGTRVAIVTNAGGAGVLAADACAEAGLSLPRLTPEVIDDLLAVLPEGAAVGNPVDATAAVTEEQLKDCVERMTRCPGIDAVLLALVPTAVAAATGDNLVRALTNGPGRRPRTVAVVRLEQDLPVKLLPATEGGAVPSYAEPGAAARALAHAARRSAWLSRPAGTIPDLAGVDTSRAHTVAETFLAAHPDGGWLDPRTCAELLACYDIPQLDWAWAETEDDAVVAAGRLRGPDGRVVMKAHWPGLLHKSEQHALHLDLQGDSQVRAAFRDLETRFAGLMTGVVVQPLAARGTELFAGVVQD
;
A
#
# COMPACT_ATOMS: atom_id res chain seq x y z
N MET A 1 8.23 18.28 -10.95
CA MET A 1 9.51 18.02 -11.62
C MET A 1 10.54 18.86 -10.90
N THR A 2 11.26 18.28 -10.00
CA THR A 2 12.30 18.95 -9.20
C THR A 2 13.63 18.48 -9.75
N ASP A 3 14.48 19.46 -10.02
CA ASP A 3 15.90 19.31 -10.34
C ASP A 3 16.58 18.42 -9.28
N ASP A 4 16.57 17.11 -9.47
CA ASP A 4 17.40 16.18 -8.74
C ASP A 4 18.81 16.37 -9.31
N LYS A 5 19.72 16.91 -8.51
CA LYS A 5 21.13 17.06 -8.88
C LYS A 5 21.79 15.71 -9.19
N HIS A 6 21.09 14.61 -8.97
CA HIS A 6 21.47 13.25 -9.28
C HIS A 6 20.55 12.74 -10.39
N GLY A 7 21.11 12.25 -11.49
CA GLY A 7 20.40 11.82 -12.71
C GLY A 7 19.32 10.75 -12.49
N PRO A 8 18.61 10.33 -13.55
CA PRO A 8 17.39 9.52 -13.49
C PRO A 8 17.52 8.11 -12.87
N HIS A 9 18.66 7.72 -12.34
CA HIS A 9 18.96 6.41 -11.75
C HIS A 9 19.34 6.46 -10.25
N THR A 10 19.08 7.58 -9.56
CA THR A 10 19.34 7.70 -8.12
C THR A 10 18.17 7.14 -7.32
N VAL A 11 18.45 6.25 -6.37
CA VAL A 11 17.45 5.60 -5.51
C VAL A 11 17.79 5.85 -4.05
N HIS A 12 16.80 6.28 -3.26
CA HIS A 12 16.90 6.30 -1.81
C HIS A 12 16.29 5.01 -1.26
N ALA A 13 17.07 4.27 -0.48
CA ALA A 13 16.68 2.96 0.03
C ALA A 13 17.02 2.86 1.53
N LEU A 14 16.43 1.86 2.20
CA LEU A 14 16.63 1.63 3.63
C LEU A 14 17.57 0.44 3.85
N LEU A 15 18.54 0.60 4.74
CA LEU A 15 19.33 -0.49 5.28
C LEU A 15 18.51 -1.33 6.27
N ALA A 16 19.00 -2.51 6.64
CA ALA A 16 18.34 -3.42 7.56
C ALA A 16 18.02 -2.80 8.95
N ASP A 17 18.79 -1.80 9.37
CA ASP A 17 18.60 -1.05 10.61
C ASP A 17 17.69 0.19 10.46
N GLY A 18 17.10 0.37 9.28
CA GLY A 18 16.23 1.50 8.95
C GLY A 18 16.97 2.79 8.57
N THR A 19 18.31 2.78 8.45
CA THR A 19 19.07 3.92 7.97
C THR A 19 18.83 4.16 6.49
N THR A 20 18.53 5.40 6.10
CA THR A 20 18.36 5.77 4.69
C THR A 20 19.71 5.95 4.02
N VAL A 21 19.88 5.34 2.84
CA VAL A 21 21.05 5.49 1.99
C VAL A 21 20.63 5.90 0.58
N CYS A 22 21.52 6.63 -0.09
CA CYS A 22 21.41 6.98 -1.50
C CYS A 22 22.22 6.00 -2.33
N ILE A 23 21.60 5.32 -3.30
CA ILE A 23 22.30 4.47 -4.28
C ILE A 23 22.22 5.17 -5.63
N ARG A 24 23.38 5.38 -6.25
CA ARG A 24 23.47 6.04 -7.56
C ARG A 24 24.62 5.48 -8.40
N PRO A 25 24.59 5.68 -9.72
CA PRO A 25 25.74 5.42 -10.55
C PRO A 25 26.96 6.21 -10.09
N VAL A 26 28.14 5.62 -10.26
CA VAL A 26 29.41 6.31 -10.02
C VAL A 26 29.64 7.35 -11.11
N GLU A 27 30.09 8.52 -10.71
CA GLU A 27 30.47 9.63 -11.59
C GLU A 27 32.00 9.86 -11.54
N THR A 28 32.53 10.55 -12.54
CA THR A 28 34.00 10.84 -12.60
C THR A 28 34.47 11.67 -11.40
N GLY A 29 33.62 12.45 -10.78
CA GLY A 29 33.91 13.23 -9.57
C GLY A 29 34.01 12.42 -8.28
N ASP A 30 33.63 11.14 -8.28
CA ASP A 30 33.64 10.28 -7.09
C ASP A 30 35.00 9.64 -6.78
N HIS A 31 36.03 9.92 -7.59
CA HIS A 31 37.34 9.30 -7.46
C HIS A 31 37.96 9.47 -6.05
N GLU A 32 38.01 10.70 -5.51
CA GLU A 32 38.53 10.95 -4.16
C GLU A 32 37.69 10.30 -3.05
N PRO A 33 36.35 10.40 -3.06
CA PRO A 33 35.51 9.67 -2.13
C PRO A 33 35.71 8.15 -2.15
N LEU A 34 35.84 7.54 -3.34
CA LEU A 34 36.07 6.10 -3.50
C LEU A 34 37.45 5.70 -3.05
N ARG A 35 38.48 6.53 -3.33
CA ARG A 35 39.83 6.32 -2.79
C ARG A 35 39.81 6.33 -1.26
N GLY A 36 39.08 7.29 -0.65
CA GLY A 36 38.91 7.37 0.79
C GLY A 36 38.28 6.10 1.37
N LEU A 37 37.22 5.55 0.74
CA LEU A 37 36.60 4.29 1.14
C LEU A 37 37.66 3.15 1.26
N TYR A 38 38.57 3.02 0.27
CA TYR A 38 39.56 1.97 0.28
C TYR A 38 40.74 2.27 1.26
N GLU A 39 41.11 3.54 1.44
CA GLU A 39 42.18 3.94 2.37
C GLU A 39 41.82 3.68 3.83
N GLU A 40 40.53 3.76 4.17
CA GLU A 40 40.01 3.49 5.50
C GLU A 40 39.81 1.99 5.79
N MET A 41 39.91 1.11 4.77
CA MET A 41 39.82 -0.33 4.98
C MET A 41 41.05 -0.90 5.68
N SER A 42 40.84 -1.84 6.60
CA SER A 42 41.92 -2.61 7.23
C SER A 42 42.69 -3.43 6.18
N PRO A 43 43.98 -3.76 6.47
CA PRO A 43 44.76 -4.64 5.59
C PRO A 43 44.09 -6.00 5.32
N GLU A 44 43.29 -6.49 6.27
CA GLU A 44 42.55 -7.74 6.13
C GLU A 44 41.40 -7.57 5.11
N ASN A 45 40.61 -6.52 5.21
CA ASN A 45 39.53 -6.23 4.25
C ASN A 45 40.07 -5.96 2.84
N LEU A 46 41.18 -5.25 2.72
CA LEU A 46 41.88 -5.09 1.43
C LEU A 46 42.32 -6.43 0.85
N ARG A 47 42.84 -7.35 1.69
CA ARG A 47 43.21 -8.70 1.25
C ARG A 47 42.03 -9.53 0.81
N LEU A 48 40.91 -9.47 1.54
CA LEU A 48 39.66 -10.16 1.17
C LEU A 48 39.09 -9.64 -0.14
N ARG A 49 39.28 -8.36 -0.45
CA ARG A 49 38.77 -7.72 -1.67
C ARG A 49 39.65 -7.90 -2.90
N PHE A 50 40.97 -7.78 -2.73
CA PHE A 50 41.95 -7.76 -3.83
C PHE A 50 42.88 -8.97 -3.87
N PHE A 51 42.65 -9.98 -3.04
CA PHE A 51 43.54 -11.14 -2.85
C PHE A 51 44.97 -10.76 -2.44
N GLY A 52 45.15 -9.51 -2.03
CA GLY A 52 46.43 -8.93 -1.58
C GLY A 52 46.23 -7.55 -0.94
N ALA A 53 47.14 -7.14 -0.05
CA ALA A 53 47.04 -5.88 0.68
C ALA A 53 47.71 -4.69 -0.06
N SER A 54 47.59 -4.65 -1.40
CA SER A 54 48.23 -3.60 -2.21
C SER A 54 47.35 -2.36 -2.34
N ARG A 55 47.83 -1.22 -1.84
CA ARG A 55 47.14 0.09 -2.06
C ARG A 55 47.02 0.46 -3.53
N ARG A 56 47.94 0.00 -4.39
CA ARG A 56 47.89 0.24 -5.83
C ARG A 56 46.65 -0.45 -6.46
N SER A 57 46.26 -1.62 -5.94
CA SER A 57 45.04 -2.29 -6.41
C SER A 57 43.79 -1.48 -6.07
N ALA A 58 43.76 -0.81 -4.92
CA ALA A 58 42.69 0.09 -4.50
C ALA A 58 42.58 1.33 -5.39
N GLU A 59 43.73 1.98 -5.73
CA GLU A 59 43.74 3.11 -6.69
C GLU A 59 43.21 2.67 -8.07
N MET A 60 43.68 1.54 -8.60
CA MET A 60 43.24 1.02 -9.88
C MET A 60 41.73 0.67 -9.89
N ALA A 61 41.17 0.23 -8.75
CA ALA A 61 39.74 -0.03 -8.63
C ALA A 61 38.90 1.25 -8.65
N ALA A 62 39.37 2.31 -7.96
CA ALA A 62 38.72 3.62 -8.00
C ALA A 62 38.78 4.23 -9.41
N ASP A 63 39.96 4.16 -10.08
CA ASP A 63 40.13 4.61 -11.47
C ASP A 63 39.15 3.89 -12.42
N ARG A 64 39.02 2.57 -12.27
CA ARG A 64 38.14 1.75 -13.11
C ARG A 64 36.65 2.09 -12.90
N ALA A 65 36.21 2.25 -11.65
CA ALA A 65 34.83 2.58 -11.30
C ALA A 65 34.43 3.97 -11.79
N CYS A 66 35.37 4.95 -11.76
CA CYS A 66 35.18 6.34 -12.20
C CYS A 66 35.46 6.56 -13.69
N ALA A 67 35.86 5.51 -14.43
CA ALA A 67 36.07 5.62 -15.87
C ALA A 67 34.79 6.01 -16.60
N PRO A 68 34.87 6.70 -17.77
CA PRO A 68 33.71 7.05 -18.54
C PRO A 68 32.79 5.83 -18.83
N PRO A 69 31.47 6.02 -18.89
CA PRO A 69 30.52 4.93 -19.15
C PRO A 69 30.92 4.14 -20.41
N ARG A 70 30.95 2.82 -20.29
CA ARG A 70 31.27 1.91 -21.37
C ARG A 70 30.27 0.74 -21.41
N PRO A 71 29.97 0.20 -22.61
CA PRO A 71 29.06 -0.94 -22.73
C PRO A 71 29.56 -2.15 -21.93
N GLY A 72 28.64 -2.77 -21.16
CA GLY A 72 28.94 -3.95 -20.36
C GLY A 72 29.65 -3.67 -19.04
N HIS A 73 29.73 -2.41 -18.60
CA HIS A 73 30.23 -2.04 -17.28
C HIS A 73 29.23 -1.12 -16.58
N ARG A 74 28.95 -1.40 -15.33
CA ARG A 74 28.14 -0.56 -14.44
C ARG A 74 28.74 -0.56 -13.04
N ALA A 75 28.86 0.62 -12.46
CA ALA A 75 29.27 0.80 -11.08
C ALA A 75 28.23 1.61 -10.32
N LEU A 76 27.82 1.13 -9.15
CA LEU A 76 26.88 1.77 -8.24
C LEU A 76 27.57 2.03 -6.91
N LEU A 77 27.42 3.22 -6.36
CA LEU A 77 27.85 3.54 -5.01
C LEU A 77 26.67 3.73 -4.07
N ALA A 78 26.89 3.41 -2.81
CA ALA A 78 25.99 3.73 -1.70
C ALA A 78 26.60 4.89 -0.90
N GLU A 79 25.77 5.89 -0.59
CA GLU A 79 26.17 7.09 0.14
C GLU A 79 25.22 7.31 1.32
N ALA A 80 25.78 7.61 2.50
CA ALA A 80 25.04 8.04 3.67
C ALA A 80 25.72 9.28 4.26
N GLN A 81 24.94 10.31 4.59
CA GLN A 81 25.42 11.58 5.18
C GLN A 81 26.63 12.17 4.42
N HIS A 82 26.56 12.15 3.08
CA HIS A 82 27.63 12.62 2.17
C HIS A 82 28.95 11.82 2.21
N GLN A 83 28.94 10.62 2.78
CA GLN A 83 30.08 9.72 2.77
C GLN A 83 29.79 8.51 1.91
N VAL A 84 30.72 8.11 1.07
CA VAL A 84 30.63 6.85 0.31
C VAL A 84 30.85 5.70 1.28
N ILE A 85 29.85 4.83 1.39
CA ILE A 85 29.83 3.71 2.34
C ILE A 85 29.94 2.35 1.65
N GLY A 86 29.87 2.31 0.33
CA GLY A 86 30.02 1.07 -0.42
C GLY A 86 30.02 1.30 -1.93
N LEU A 87 30.59 0.34 -2.64
CA LEU A 87 30.66 0.28 -4.10
C LEU A 87 30.35 -1.14 -4.55
N ALA A 88 29.53 -1.29 -5.59
CA ALA A 88 29.41 -2.55 -6.33
C ALA A 88 29.50 -2.27 -7.83
N GLU A 89 30.17 -3.13 -8.57
CA GLU A 89 30.31 -3.00 -10.01
C GLU A 89 30.20 -4.36 -10.70
N TYR A 90 29.75 -4.35 -11.98
CA TYR A 90 29.93 -5.49 -12.84
C TYR A 90 30.65 -5.10 -14.13
N GLU A 91 31.31 -6.09 -14.75
CA GLU A 91 31.96 -5.97 -16.04
C GLU A 91 31.72 -7.24 -16.87
N THR A 92 31.26 -7.10 -18.12
CA THR A 92 31.07 -8.21 -19.03
C THR A 92 32.36 -8.50 -19.79
N GLY A 93 32.68 -9.79 -19.96
CA GLY A 93 33.75 -10.24 -20.85
C GLY A 93 33.32 -10.36 -22.30
N GLU A 94 33.89 -11.35 -23.02
CA GLU A 94 33.51 -11.70 -24.39
C GLU A 94 32.06 -12.20 -24.48
N ASP A 95 31.61 -12.94 -23.46
CA ASP A 95 30.22 -13.35 -23.32
C ASP A 95 29.39 -12.23 -22.69
N ARG A 96 28.57 -11.58 -23.49
CA ARG A 96 27.69 -10.49 -23.08
C ARG A 96 26.54 -10.93 -22.15
N GLY A 97 26.24 -12.22 -22.12
CA GLY A 97 25.23 -12.80 -21.23
C GLY A 97 25.73 -13.02 -19.80
N ARG A 98 27.04 -12.83 -19.55
CA ARG A 98 27.70 -13.04 -18.24
C ARG A 98 28.54 -11.84 -17.84
N ALA A 99 28.54 -11.53 -16.56
CA ALA A 99 29.39 -10.48 -15.99
C ALA A 99 30.13 -10.96 -14.76
N GLU A 100 31.28 -10.37 -14.48
CA GLU A 100 31.98 -10.49 -13.20
C GLU A 100 31.53 -9.35 -12.29
N ILE A 101 31.19 -9.66 -11.02
CA ILE A 101 30.79 -8.67 -10.04
C ILE A 101 31.85 -8.51 -8.96
N SER A 102 31.92 -7.30 -8.44
CA SER A 102 32.75 -6.99 -7.29
C SER A 102 32.05 -6.03 -6.33
N ILE A 103 32.37 -6.13 -5.04
CA ILE A 103 31.75 -5.33 -3.99
C ILE A 103 32.77 -4.92 -2.95
N ALA A 104 32.60 -3.72 -2.40
CA ALA A 104 33.35 -3.17 -1.27
C ALA A 104 32.38 -2.41 -0.36
N VAL A 105 32.48 -2.58 0.95
CA VAL A 105 31.70 -1.90 1.97
C VAL A 105 32.60 -1.31 3.04
N ALA A 106 32.29 -0.10 3.51
CA ALA A 106 33.05 0.58 4.53
C ALA A 106 33.16 -0.23 5.83
N GLU A 107 34.31 -0.21 6.45
CA GLU A 107 34.57 -0.87 7.74
C GLU A 107 33.66 -0.27 8.83
N GLY A 108 33.03 -1.11 9.63
CA GLY A 108 32.03 -0.69 10.63
C GLY A 108 30.57 -0.61 10.13
N LEU A 109 30.33 -0.78 8.83
CA LEU A 109 28.99 -0.87 8.25
C LEU A 109 28.66 -2.27 7.71
N HIS A 110 29.52 -3.25 8.00
CA HIS A 110 29.26 -4.66 7.73
C HIS A 110 28.02 -5.11 8.51
N HIS A 111 27.29 -6.11 7.99
CA HIS A 111 26.05 -6.68 8.57
C HIS A 111 24.85 -5.70 8.68
N ARG A 112 24.96 -4.49 8.10
CA ARG A 112 23.83 -3.54 8.04
C ARG A 112 23.02 -3.63 6.76
N GLY A 113 23.39 -4.51 5.82
CA GLY A 113 22.70 -4.73 4.55
C GLY A 113 23.18 -3.86 3.39
N VAL A 114 24.23 -3.03 3.54
CA VAL A 114 24.79 -2.19 2.46
C VAL A 114 25.15 -3.02 1.25
N GLY A 115 25.90 -4.12 1.45
CA GLY A 115 26.33 -5.00 0.38
C GLY A 115 25.17 -5.68 -0.33
N THR A 116 24.22 -6.20 0.43
CA THR A 116 23.03 -6.86 -0.13
C THR A 116 22.22 -5.91 -1.01
N LEU A 117 21.98 -4.70 -0.51
CA LEU A 117 21.22 -3.68 -1.22
C LEU A 117 21.93 -3.23 -2.51
N LEU A 118 23.25 -3.00 -2.47
CA LEU A 118 24.04 -2.69 -3.67
C LEU A 118 23.96 -3.81 -4.72
N ILE A 119 24.09 -5.07 -4.31
CA ILE A 119 24.00 -6.21 -5.23
C ILE A 119 22.59 -6.36 -5.80
N GLU A 120 21.54 -6.17 -5.03
CA GLU A 120 20.17 -6.22 -5.54
C GLU A 120 19.93 -5.17 -6.64
N HIS A 121 20.39 -3.93 -6.44
CA HIS A 121 20.32 -2.89 -7.47
C HIS A 121 21.21 -3.19 -8.67
N LEU A 122 22.39 -3.73 -8.45
CA LEU A 122 23.31 -4.11 -9.52
C LEU A 122 22.74 -5.27 -10.36
N VAL A 123 22.14 -6.27 -9.72
CA VAL A 123 21.45 -7.39 -10.38
C VAL A 123 20.27 -6.88 -11.21
N SER A 124 19.49 -5.94 -10.68
CA SER A 124 18.39 -5.31 -11.44
C SER A 124 18.90 -4.59 -12.70
N ALA A 125 20.03 -3.85 -12.58
CA ALA A 125 20.66 -3.19 -13.71
C ALA A 125 21.22 -4.19 -14.73
N ALA A 126 21.86 -5.27 -14.26
CA ALA A 126 22.42 -6.33 -15.12
C ALA A 126 21.32 -7.03 -15.93
N ARG A 127 20.20 -7.37 -15.31
CA ARG A 127 19.03 -7.95 -16.00
C ARG A 127 18.49 -7.03 -17.11
N ALA A 128 18.40 -5.73 -16.82
CA ALA A 128 17.93 -4.75 -17.80
C ALA A 128 18.84 -4.68 -19.05
N GLU A 129 20.12 -5.03 -18.91
CA GLU A 129 21.09 -5.13 -20.01
C GLU A 129 21.19 -6.55 -20.63
N GLY A 130 20.30 -7.48 -20.22
CA GLY A 130 20.21 -8.85 -20.76
C GLY A 130 21.24 -9.83 -20.20
N ILE A 131 21.91 -9.50 -19.08
CA ILE A 131 22.84 -10.40 -18.38
C ILE A 131 22.01 -11.45 -17.63
N THR A 132 22.32 -12.73 -17.84
CA THR A 132 21.57 -13.85 -17.24
C THR A 132 22.26 -14.47 -16.04
N ALA A 133 23.58 -14.30 -15.91
CA ALA A 133 24.35 -14.80 -14.77
C ALA A 133 25.51 -13.87 -14.44
N VAL A 134 25.87 -13.82 -13.16
CA VAL A 134 27.06 -13.12 -12.71
C VAL A 134 28.00 -14.08 -11.97
N THR A 135 29.29 -13.78 -12.05
CA THR A 135 30.35 -14.51 -11.30
C THR A 135 31.05 -13.60 -10.33
N ALA A 136 31.43 -14.15 -9.19
CA ALA A 136 32.24 -13.47 -8.19
C ALA A 136 33.31 -14.41 -7.66
N ASP A 137 34.56 -13.97 -7.65
CA ASP A 137 35.66 -14.68 -7.02
C ASP A 137 35.86 -14.15 -5.59
N ALA A 138 35.98 -15.03 -4.61
CA ALA A 138 36.17 -14.71 -3.21
C ALA A 138 37.17 -15.68 -2.56
N LEU A 139 37.84 -15.26 -1.49
CA LEU A 139 38.58 -16.18 -0.66
C LEU A 139 37.66 -17.07 0.14
N ALA A 140 37.97 -18.36 0.28
CA ALA A 140 37.12 -19.33 1.00
C ALA A 140 36.88 -18.95 2.48
N GLU A 141 37.79 -18.18 3.06
CA GLU A 141 37.65 -17.62 4.41
C GLU A 141 36.78 -16.35 4.50
N ASN A 142 36.39 -15.76 3.36
CA ASN A 142 35.48 -14.61 3.33
C ASN A 142 34.01 -15.09 3.51
N HIS A 143 33.70 -15.53 4.73
CA HIS A 143 32.39 -16.06 5.05
C HIS A 143 31.28 -15.00 4.87
N GLU A 144 31.60 -13.72 5.06
CA GLU A 144 30.63 -12.63 4.94
C GLU A 144 30.09 -12.48 3.51
N VAL A 145 30.96 -12.43 2.51
CA VAL A 145 30.53 -12.30 1.12
C VAL A 145 29.87 -13.59 0.62
N LEU A 146 30.35 -14.76 1.06
CA LEU A 146 29.70 -16.03 0.71
C LEU A 146 28.30 -16.15 1.32
N GLN A 147 28.10 -15.64 2.53
CA GLN A 147 26.79 -15.57 3.17
C GLN A 147 25.89 -14.54 2.47
N LEU A 148 26.43 -13.37 2.11
CA LEU A 148 25.69 -12.34 1.36
C LEU A 148 25.10 -12.93 0.07
N PHE A 149 25.88 -13.67 -0.73
CA PHE A 149 25.41 -14.30 -1.95
C PHE A 149 24.34 -15.39 -1.70
N ALA A 150 24.46 -16.13 -0.58
CA ALA A 150 23.45 -17.12 -0.19
C ALA A 150 22.12 -16.46 0.22
N ASP A 151 22.20 -15.32 0.92
CA ASP A 151 21.04 -14.60 1.45
C ASP A 151 20.28 -13.78 0.40
N LEU A 152 20.84 -13.59 -0.80
CA LEU A 152 20.13 -12.95 -1.91
C LEU A 152 18.83 -13.69 -2.28
N GLY A 153 18.81 -15.02 -2.14
CA GLY A 153 17.69 -15.86 -2.58
C GLY A 153 17.78 -16.27 -4.05
N LEU A 154 18.88 -15.93 -4.75
CA LEU A 154 19.17 -16.37 -6.11
C LEU A 154 19.89 -17.73 -6.11
N ARG A 155 19.72 -18.50 -7.20
CA ARG A 155 20.43 -19.76 -7.38
C ARG A 155 21.94 -19.51 -7.49
N THR A 156 22.69 -20.01 -6.52
CA THR A 156 24.14 -19.79 -6.43
C THR A 156 24.88 -21.12 -6.45
N ALA A 157 25.77 -21.32 -7.43
CA ALA A 157 26.71 -22.43 -7.50
C ALA A 157 28.09 -21.97 -7.00
N ARG A 158 28.79 -22.82 -6.24
CA ARG A 158 30.13 -22.55 -5.71
C ARG A 158 31.12 -23.58 -6.22
N HIS A 159 32.23 -23.09 -6.77
CA HIS A 159 33.34 -23.93 -7.21
C HIS A 159 34.62 -23.54 -6.48
N PHE A 160 35.25 -24.49 -5.83
CA PHE A 160 36.45 -24.26 -5.02
C PHE A 160 37.73 -24.52 -5.83
N GLU A 161 38.62 -23.54 -5.92
CA GLU A 161 39.92 -23.62 -6.57
C GLU A 161 41.01 -23.26 -5.55
N GLY A 162 41.42 -24.24 -4.72
CA GLY A 162 42.35 -24.00 -3.64
C GLY A 162 41.79 -23.06 -2.56
N PRO A 163 42.45 -21.90 -2.29
CA PRO A 163 41.98 -20.93 -1.30
C PRO A 163 40.84 -20.04 -1.84
N GLU A 164 40.51 -20.13 -3.12
CA GLU A 164 39.53 -19.29 -3.80
C GLU A 164 38.22 -20.04 -4.07
N VAL A 165 37.13 -19.32 -4.08
CA VAL A 165 35.79 -19.82 -4.37
C VAL A 165 35.18 -18.95 -5.47
N ARG A 166 34.89 -19.55 -6.60
CA ARG A 166 34.11 -18.93 -7.66
C ARG A 166 32.64 -19.17 -7.39
N CYS A 167 31.88 -18.12 -7.18
CA CYS A 167 30.42 -18.13 -7.07
C CYS A 167 29.82 -17.76 -8.42
N THR A 168 28.92 -18.60 -8.95
CA THR A 168 28.09 -18.28 -10.13
C THR A 168 26.66 -18.10 -9.64
N ILE A 169 26.06 -16.95 -9.92
CA ILE A 169 24.74 -16.53 -9.47
C ILE A 169 23.87 -16.35 -10.71
N GLU A 170 22.85 -17.18 -10.84
CA GLU A 170 21.85 -17.06 -11.91
C GLU A 170 20.92 -15.89 -11.58
N LEU A 171 20.65 -15.01 -12.56
CA LEU A 171 19.86 -13.80 -12.36
C LEU A 171 18.37 -13.97 -12.67
N GLU A 172 17.88 -15.20 -12.80
CA GLU A 172 16.46 -15.46 -13.00
C GLU A 172 15.64 -15.02 -11.78
N GLU A 173 14.55 -14.27 -12.02
CA GLU A 173 13.60 -13.92 -10.95
C GLU A 173 12.69 -15.09 -10.67
N ASP A 174 12.90 -15.73 -9.53
CA ASP A 174 11.98 -16.72 -9.00
C ASP A 174 11.25 -16.20 -7.75
N GLU A 175 10.25 -16.95 -7.29
CA GLU A 175 9.45 -16.59 -6.13
C GLU A 175 10.30 -16.50 -4.84
N THR A 176 11.39 -17.28 -4.76
CA THR A 176 12.30 -17.32 -3.62
C THR A 176 13.05 -15.98 -3.52
N TYR A 177 13.61 -15.51 -4.62
CA TYR A 177 14.30 -14.22 -4.70
C TYR A 177 13.37 -13.06 -4.35
N LEU A 178 12.20 -13.00 -5.01
CA LEU A 178 11.23 -11.92 -4.77
C LEU A 178 10.74 -11.90 -3.32
N SER A 179 10.48 -13.06 -2.72
CA SER A 179 10.09 -13.19 -1.31
C SER A 179 11.22 -12.73 -0.37
N ALA A 180 12.48 -13.03 -0.68
CA ALA A 180 13.63 -12.60 0.10
C ALA A 180 13.82 -11.08 0.05
N VAL A 181 13.72 -10.46 -1.14
CA VAL A 181 13.78 -9.00 -1.31
C VAL A 181 12.64 -8.31 -0.55
N GLU A 182 11.40 -8.81 -0.67
CA GLU A 182 10.25 -8.26 0.08
C GLU A 182 10.42 -8.39 1.59
N ALA A 183 10.97 -9.50 2.08
CA ALA A 183 11.19 -9.71 3.51
C ALA A 183 12.24 -8.73 4.07
N ARG A 184 13.33 -8.50 3.35
CA ARG A 184 14.38 -7.54 3.73
C ARG A 184 13.85 -6.10 3.69
N GLY A 185 13.17 -5.72 2.61
CA GLY A 185 12.54 -4.40 2.49
C GLY A 185 11.58 -4.11 3.64
N ARG A 186 10.73 -5.07 3.99
CA ARG A 186 9.81 -4.95 5.11
C ARG A 186 10.54 -4.77 6.46
N ALA A 187 11.59 -5.56 6.71
CA ALA A 187 12.37 -5.44 7.95
C ALA A 187 13.01 -4.05 8.05
N ALA A 188 13.54 -3.52 6.96
CA ALA A 188 14.12 -2.19 6.86
C ALA A 188 13.06 -1.09 7.08
N ASP A 189 11.90 -1.20 6.44
CA ASP A 189 10.78 -0.26 6.62
C ASP A 189 10.35 -0.19 8.08
N VAL A 190 10.13 -1.34 8.73
CA VAL A 190 9.74 -1.40 10.16
C VAL A 190 10.82 -0.82 11.05
N ALA A 191 12.11 -1.16 10.84
CA ALA A 191 13.22 -0.64 11.62
C ALA A 191 13.33 0.90 11.47
N SER A 192 13.01 1.45 10.31
CA SER A 192 13.03 2.89 10.07
C SER A 192 11.96 3.66 10.86
N LEU A 193 10.88 3.00 11.28
CA LEU A 193 9.81 3.59 12.08
C LEU A 193 10.06 3.51 13.60
N GLU A 194 11.03 2.71 14.05
CA GLU A 194 11.36 2.59 15.49
C GLU A 194 11.64 3.95 16.15
N PRO A 195 12.45 4.87 15.57
CA PRO A 195 12.69 6.19 16.15
C PRO A 195 11.45 7.06 16.26
N LEU A 196 10.43 6.81 15.42
CA LEU A 196 9.17 7.53 15.39
C LEU A 196 8.14 6.97 16.39
N LEU A 197 7.99 5.64 16.42
CA LEU A 197 6.90 4.96 17.14
C LEU A 197 7.34 4.31 18.47
N ARG A 198 8.66 4.10 18.65
CA ARG A 198 9.27 3.60 19.90
C ARG A 198 10.54 4.37 20.29
N PRO A 199 10.50 5.72 20.31
CA PRO A 199 11.68 6.51 20.62
C PRO A 199 12.16 6.31 22.07
N ASP A 200 13.47 6.25 22.28
CA ASP A 200 14.10 6.29 23.62
C ASP A 200 14.24 7.73 24.16
N SER A 201 14.11 8.71 23.28
CA SER A 201 14.22 10.12 23.64
C SER A 201 13.47 11.02 22.66
N ILE A 202 12.78 12.03 23.20
CA ILE A 202 11.95 12.97 22.43
C ILE A 202 12.37 14.40 22.79
N ALA A 203 12.48 15.27 21.78
CA ALA A 203 12.57 16.72 21.95
C ALA A 203 11.37 17.42 21.33
N VAL A 204 10.67 18.26 22.10
CA VAL A 204 9.58 19.11 21.58
C VAL A 204 10.13 20.51 21.34
N ILE A 205 10.19 20.91 20.06
CA ILE A 205 10.77 22.17 19.60
C ILE A 205 9.61 23.15 19.33
N GLY A 206 9.71 24.35 19.90
CA GLY A 206 8.65 25.37 19.81
C GLY A 206 7.60 25.29 20.92
N ALA A 207 7.77 24.42 21.92
CA ALA A 207 6.95 24.46 23.12
C ALA A 207 7.19 25.74 23.91
N GLY A 208 6.12 26.47 24.27
CA GLY A 208 6.18 27.75 24.95
C GLY A 208 5.30 27.83 26.21
N ARG A 209 5.37 28.98 26.89
CA ARG A 209 4.56 29.23 28.12
C ARG A 209 3.09 29.53 27.83
N ARG A 210 2.75 29.91 26.59
CA ARG A 210 1.39 30.35 26.21
C ARG A 210 0.40 29.15 26.35
N PRO A 211 -0.65 29.30 27.17
CA PRO A 211 -1.72 28.31 27.22
C PRO A 211 -2.39 28.15 25.85
N GLY A 212 -2.79 26.92 25.48
CA GLY A 212 -3.45 26.63 24.21
C GLY A 212 -2.55 26.60 22.98
N SER A 213 -1.21 26.72 23.12
CA SER A 213 -0.30 26.49 22.02
C SER A 213 -0.08 24.99 21.78
N VAL A 214 -0.01 24.57 20.51
CA VAL A 214 0.15 23.16 20.12
C VAL A 214 1.40 22.55 20.74
N GLY A 215 2.56 23.20 20.67
CA GLY A 215 3.78 22.67 21.28
C GLY A 215 3.70 22.45 22.79
N ARG A 216 2.92 23.33 23.51
CA ARG A 216 2.67 23.12 24.93
C ARG A 216 1.72 21.94 25.20
N ALA A 217 0.70 21.77 24.35
CA ALA A 217 -0.23 20.64 24.46
C ALA A 217 0.50 19.30 24.25
N LEU A 218 1.33 19.21 23.22
CA LEU A 218 2.17 18.04 22.92
C LEU A 218 3.09 17.70 24.11
N LEU A 219 3.80 18.67 24.66
CA LEU A 219 4.66 18.47 25.83
C LEU A 219 3.87 18.04 27.06
N HIS A 220 2.65 18.60 27.22
CA HIS A 220 1.73 18.20 28.30
C HIS A 220 1.28 16.75 28.16
N HIS A 221 0.84 16.35 26.97
CA HIS A 221 0.38 14.98 26.67
C HIS A 221 1.49 13.95 26.86
N LEU A 222 2.68 14.19 26.32
CA LEU A 222 3.85 13.31 26.54
C LEU A 222 4.13 13.11 28.02
N ARG A 223 4.01 14.17 28.84
CA ARG A 223 4.24 14.08 30.28
C ARG A 223 3.11 13.39 31.05
N THR A 224 1.85 13.75 30.77
CA THR A 224 0.67 13.24 31.51
C THR A 224 0.22 11.88 31.01
N GLY A 225 0.47 11.54 29.74
CA GLY A 225 0.23 10.23 29.16
C GLY A 225 1.17 9.14 29.68
N GLY A 226 2.19 9.51 30.46
CA GLY A 226 3.07 8.55 31.13
C GLY A 226 4.26 8.11 30.29
N PHE A 227 4.72 8.92 29.31
CA PHE A 227 5.93 8.59 28.56
C PHE A 227 7.11 8.32 29.48
N THR A 228 7.65 7.11 29.44
CA THR A 228 8.58 6.57 30.43
C THR A 228 10.05 6.87 30.13
N ARG A 229 10.34 7.41 28.94
CA ARG A 229 11.71 7.64 28.44
C ARG A 229 12.12 9.13 28.58
N ARG A 230 13.23 9.53 27.97
CA ARG A 230 13.77 10.88 28.08
C ARG A 230 12.96 11.90 27.28
N LEU A 231 12.53 12.98 27.93
CA LEU A 231 11.77 14.06 27.33
C LEU A 231 12.50 15.39 27.53
N PHE A 232 12.66 16.16 26.46
CA PHE A 232 13.29 17.47 26.42
C PHE A 232 12.36 18.49 25.79
N ALA A 233 12.49 19.75 26.17
CA ALA A 233 11.94 20.88 25.45
C ALA A 233 13.06 21.69 24.81
N VAL A 234 12.81 22.30 23.64
CA VAL A 234 13.73 23.23 23.00
C VAL A 234 13.04 24.59 22.90
N ASN A 235 13.53 25.55 23.70
CA ASN A 235 13.04 26.93 23.72
C ASN A 235 14.14 27.85 24.25
N PRO A 236 14.57 28.88 23.48
CA PRO A 236 15.68 29.76 23.87
C PRO A 236 15.38 30.67 25.08
N SER A 237 14.11 30.80 25.48
CA SER A 237 13.68 31.76 26.49
C SER A 237 13.43 31.20 27.88
N VAL A 238 13.56 29.85 28.03
CA VAL A 238 13.22 29.16 29.30
C VAL A 238 14.14 27.97 29.55
N THR A 239 14.44 27.68 30.81
CA THR A 239 15.26 26.54 31.23
C THR A 239 14.43 25.33 31.66
N SER A 240 13.12 25.50 31.86
CA SER A 240 12.17 24.43 32.17
C SER A 240 10.77 24.79 31.72
N LEU A 241 10.04 23.81 31.20
CA LEU A 241 8.64 23.94 30.78
C LEU A 241 7.81 22.75 31.26
N LEU A 242 6.74 23.01 32.02
CA LEU A 242 5.90 21.93 32.60
C LEU A 242 6.72 20.91 33.44
N GLY A 243 7.84 21.29 34.04
CA GLY A 243 8.74 20.41 34.74
C GLY A 243 9.71 19.59 33.87
N VAL A 244 9.68 19.82 32.55
CA VAL A 244 10.62 19.21 31.59
C VAL A 244 11.80 20.16 31.39
N PRO A 245 13.05 19.67 31.40
CA PRO A 245 14.23 20.50 31.08
C PRO A 245 14.13 21.10 29.68
N SER A 246 14.47 22.38 29.54
CA SER A 246 14.45 23.09 28.27
C SER A 246 15.84 23.64 27.92
N TYR A 247 16.19 23.53 26.66
CA TYR A 247 17.47 23.90 26.09
C TYR A 247 17.31 24.93 25.00
N PRO A 248 18.32 25.78 24.72
CA PRO A 248 18.15 26.87 23.75
C PRO A 248 18.10 26.40 22.29
N SER A 249 18.68 25.24 21.95
CA SER A 249 18.76 24.69 20.61
C SER A 249 18.82 23.15 20.67
N VAL A 250 18.67 22.48 19.53
CA VAL A 250 18.79 21.01 19.43
C VAL A 250 20.23 20.57 19.73
N GLY A 251 21.21 21.32 19.22
CA GLY A 251 22.63 21.07 19.45
C GLY A 251 23.08 21.24 20.92
N ALA A 252 22.28 21.92 21.76
CA ALA A 252 22.54 22.09 23.19
C ALA A 252 21.98 20.96 24.05
N LEU A 253 21.25 20.00 23.49
CA LEU A 253 20.69 18.87 24.21
C LEU A 253 21.80 17.94 24.75
N PRO A 254 21.64 17.36 25.93
CA PRO A 254 22.65 16.47 26.53
C PRO A 254 22.75 15.10 25.83
N LYS A 255 21.77 14.77 25.00
CA LYS A 255 21.70 13.57 24.14
C LYS A 255 20.91 13.92 22.88
N VAL A 256 21.35 13.42 21.74
CA VAL A 256 20.60 13.47 20.48
C VAL A 256 19.27 12.76 20.68
N PRO A 257 18.12 13.40 20.41
CA PRO A 257 16.82 12.75 20.50
C PRO A 257 16.59 11.84 19.30
N ASP A 258 15.90 10.70 19.52
CA ASP A 258 15.46 9.83 18.43
C ASP A 258 14.37 10.49 17.60
N LEU A 259 13.43 11.18 18.28
CA LEU A 259 12.30 11.89 17.69
C LEU A 259 12.34 13.38 18.05
N ALA A 260 12.30 14.24 17.06
CA ALA A 260 12.06 15.66 17.23
C ALA A 260 10.63 16.02 16.77
N VAL A 261 9.87 16.65 17.68
CA VAL A 261 8.51 17.13 17.42
C VAL A 261 8.57 18.63 17.15
N LEU A 262 8.29 19.04 15.92
CA LEU A 262 8.37 20.44 15.48
C LEU A 262 7.00 21.11 15.56
N ALA A 263 6.87 22.08 16.47
CA ALA A 263 5.69 22.94 16.65
C ALA A 263 6.10 24.43 16.53
N VAL A 264 6.87 24.75 15.51
CA VAL A 264 7.39 26.07 15.17
C VAL A 264 6.60 26.70 14.01
N PRO A 265 6.66 28.02 13.77
CA PRO A 265 6.06 28.61 12.56
C PRO A 265 6.59 27.97 11.27
N ALA A 266 5.76 27.91 10.21
CA ALA A 266 6.10 27.24 8.94
C ALA A 266 7.47 27.67 8.39
N ALA A 267 7.74 28.98 8.34
CA ALA A 267 9.02 29.50 7.84
C ALA A 267 10.26 29.07 8.65
N ALA A 268 10.09 28.58 9.87
CA ALA A 268 11.21 28.10 10.70
C ALA A 268 11.42 26.58 10.57
N VAL A 269 10.46 25.85 9.98
CA VAL A 269 10.52 24.38 9.88
C VAL A 269 11.76 23.90 9.11
N PRO A 270 12.11 24.43 7.92
CA PRO A 270 13.28 23.96 7.17
C PRO A 270 14.58 24.09 7.94
N ALA A 271 14.83 25.27 8.52
CA ALA A 271 16.06 25.52 9.29
C ALA A 271 16.14 24.64 10.55
N THR A 272 15.01 24.40 11.21
CA THR A 272 14.95 23.51 12.38
C THR A 272 15.18 22.05 11.98
N ALA A 273 14.64 21.59 10.85
CA ALA A 273 14.89 20.26 10.33
C ALA A 273 16.35 20.06 9.96
N GLU A 274 16.98 21.04 9.33
CA GLU A 274 18.42 21.05 9.02
C GLU A 274 19.27 20.96 10.29
N GLU A 275 18.92 21.69 11.35
CA GLU A 275 19.60 21.59 12.65
C GLU A 275 19.44 20.21 13.27
N CYS A 276 18.23 19.63 13.24
CA CYS A 276 17.95 18.28 13.72
C CYS A 276 18.81 17.25 12.96
N GLY A 277 18.86 17.35 11.63
CA GLY A 277 19.66 16.42 10.81
C GLY A 277 21.16 16.51 11.13
N LYS A 278 21.71 17.70 11.22
CA LYS A 278 23.12 17.94 11.59
C LYS A 278 23.48 17.36 12.96
N THR A 279 22.52 17.32 13.88
CA THR A 279 22.74 16.73 15.21
C THR A 279 22.53 15.23 15.27
N GLY A 280 22.03 14.60 14.19
CA GLY A 280 21.83 13.16 14.09
C GLY A 280 20.46 12.66 14.56
N VAL A 281 19.44 13.52 14.59
CA VAL A 281 18.04 13.12 14.82
C VAL A 281 17.59 12.18 13.70
N ARG A 282 16.90 11.09 14.05
CA ARG A 282 16.49 10.06 13.08
C ARG A 282 15.05 10.19 12.59
N ALA A 283 14.19 10.86 13.35
CA ALA A 283 12.77 11.03 12.98
C ALA A 283 12.25 12.42 13.34
N LEU A 284 11.40 12.96 12.47
CA LEU A 284 10.70 14.23 12.64
C LEU A 284 9.19 14.00 12.67
N LEU A 285 8.51 14.64 13.62
CA LEU A 285 7.07 14.81 13.63
C LEU A 285 6.77 16.31 13.47
N VAL A 286 6.28 16.72 12.31
CA VAL A 286 6.04 18.12 11.99
C VAL A 286 4.54 18.41 12.07
N VAL A 287 4.11 19.04 13.17
CA VAL A 287 2.70 19.42 13.37
C VAL A 287 2.37 20.79 12.77
N SER A 288 3.38 21.58 12.42
CA SER A 288 3.22 22.86 11.78
C SER A 288 2.49 22.74 10.45
N ALA A 289 1.55 23.63 10.20
CA ALA A 289 0.77 23.72 8.97
C ALA A 289 1.16 24.97 8.18
N GLY A 290 0.79 24.99 6.88
CA GLY A 290 0.92 26.17 6.02
C GLY A 290 2.33 26.37 5.44
N LEU A 291 3.09 25.31 5.26
CA LEU A 291 4.35 25.34 4.50
C LEU A 291 4.05 25.64 3.03
N ASP A 292 4.79 26.59 2.45
CA ASP A 292 4.76 26.80 1.01
C ASP A 292 5.59 25.73 0.26
N SER A 293 5.57 25.77 -1.07
CA SER A 293 6.28 24.78 -1.89
C SER A 293 7.80 24.81 -1.70
N THR A 294 8.39 25.96 -1.42
CA THR A 294 9.83 26.12 -1.18
C THR A 294 10.22 25.56 0.18
N GLU A 295 9.44 25.88 1.21
CA GLU A 295 9.59 25.36 2.57
C GLU A 295 9.44 23.82 2.60
N ALA A 296 8.44 23.31 1.88
CA ALA A 296 8.19 21.89 1.74
C ALA A 296 9.37 21.14 1.09
N GLN A 297 9.90 21.69 -0.02
CA GLN A 297 11.07 21.13 -0.70
C GLN A 297 12.31 21.17 0.18
N ALA A 298 12.55 22.24 0.90
CA ALA A 298 13.69 22.37 1.81
C ALA A 298 13.60 21.39 2.99
N LEU A 299 12.39 21.18 3.56
CA LEU A 299 12.15 20.16 4.58
C LEU A 299 12.48 18.74 4.05
N LEU A 300 11.96 18.39 2.88
CA LEU A 300 12.21 17.09 2.25
C LEU A 300 13.70 16.91 1.92
N ALA A 301 14.37 17.94 1.42
CA ALA A 301 15.81 17.91 1.14
C ALA A 301 16.62 17.63 2.42
N ALA A 302 16.30 18.31 3.53
CA ALA A 302 16.93 18.05 4.82
C ALA A 302 16.69 16.60 5.29
N CYS A 303 15.46 16.10 5.21
CA CYS A 303 15.14 14.72 5.58
C CYS A 303 15.94 13.70 4.75
N ARG A 304 16.04 13.90 3.44
CA ARG A 304 16.81 13.03 2.53
C ARG A 304 18.30 13.08 2.81
N THR A 305 18.85 14.28 2.96
CA THR A 305 20.29 14.50 3.21
C THR A 305 20.76 13.81 4.48
N TYR A 306 19.96 13.87 5.55
CA TYR A 306 20.33 13.33 6.85
C TYR A 306 19.67 11.97 7.16
N GLY A 307 18.89 11.42 6.26
CA GLY A 307 18.25 10.12 6.43
C GLY A 307 17.15 10.11 7.51
N MET A 308 16.46 11.23 7.73
CA MET A 308 15.41 11.33 8.74
C MET A 308 14.06 10.89 8.19
N ARG A 309 13.34 10.07 8.95
CA ARG A 309 11.92 9.76 8.64
C ARG A 309 11.02 10.92 9.07
N LEU A 310 9.94 11.15 8.34
CA LEU A 310 9.07 12.32 8.53
C LEU A 310 7.59 11.92 8.59
N VAL A 311 6.89 12.35 9.65
CA VAL A 311 5.42 12.39 9.72
C VAL A 311 4.94 13.83 9.65
N GLY A 312 3.94 14.08 8.82
CA GLY A 312 3.40 15.40 8.54
C GLY A 312 4.01 16.00 7.26
N PRO A 313 4.08 17.31 7.12
CA PRO A 313 3.58 18.35 8.03
C PRO A 313 2.05 18.39 8.17
N ASN A 314 1.51 19.37 8.92
CA ASN A 314 0.07 19.56 9.07
C ASN A 314 -0.65 18.33 9.68
N CYS A 315 -0.11 17.73 10.72
CA CYS A 315 -0.65 16.51 11.33
C CYS A 315 -1.05 16.70 12.79
N LEU A 316 -1.92 15.82 13.31
CA LEU A 316 -2.34 15.79 14.71
C LEU A 316 -1.25 15.23 15.64
N GLY A 317 -0.38 14.37 15.11
CA GLY A 317 0.64 13.70 15.89
C GLY A 317 0.64 12.18 15.77
N VAL A 318 1.41 11.54 16.64
CA VAL A 318 1.52 10.06 16.74
C VAL A 318 1.34 9.60 18.18
N SER A 319 0.81 8.39 18.37
CA SER A 319 0.81 7.72 19.67
C SER A 319 1.12 6.23 19.55
N ASN A 320 1.68 5.67 20.63
CA ASN A 320 1.84 4.25 20.84
C ASN A 320 1.50 3.94 22.31
N THR A 321 0.43 3.21 22.49
CA THR A 321 -0.15 2.93 23.80
C THR A 321 0.49 1.72 24.49
N ASP A 322 1.64 1.24 24.03
CA ASP A 322 2.39 0.22 24.74
C ASP A 322 2.67 0.70 26.17
N PRO A 323 2.23 -0.05 27.21
CA PRO A 323 2.43 0.36 28.61
C PRO A 323 3.90 0.57 29.00
N ALA A 324 4.82 -0.10 28.30
CA ALA A 324 6.26 0.07 28.51
C ALA A 324 6.81 1.39 27.93
N LEU A 325 6.03 2.09 27.11
CA LEU A 325 6.43 3.33 26.43
C LEU A 325 5.48 4.49 26.74
N SER A 326 4.18 4.29 26.59
CA SER A 326 3.10 5.28 26.78
C SER A 326 3.35 6.57 25.97
N LEU A 327 3.64 6.43 24.69
CA LEU A 327 3.88 7.56 23.78
C LEU A 327 2.55 8.22 23.39
N ASP A 328 2.36 9.48 23.77
CA ASP A 328 1.30 10.35 23.24
C ASP A 328 1.86 11.70 22.80
N ALA A 329 2.36 11.75 21.58
CA ALA A 329 2.79 12.96 20.91
C ALA A 329 1.67 13.51 20.02
N THR A 330 0.44 13.56 20.53
CA THR A 330 -0.72 14.18 19.88
C THR A 330 -1.18 15.43 20.64
N PHE A 331 -2.03 16.24 20.00
CA PHE A 331 -2.77 17.33 20.67
C PHE A 331 -4.28 17.09 20.58
N ALA A 332 -4.73 15.83 20.63
CA ALA A 332 -6.14 15.47 20.79
C ALA A 332 -6.68 15.97 22.15
N ALA A 333 -7.99 15.95 22.35
CA ALA A 333 -8.56 16.40 23.63
C ALA A 333 -8.22 15.43 24.76
N ASP A 334 -8.24 14.13 24.48
CA ASP A 334 -8.02 13.06 25.44
C ASP A 334 -6.89 12.13 24.99
N HIS A 335 -6.27 11.43 25.93
CA HIS A 335 -5.29 10.40 25.62
C HIS A 335 -5.95 9.18 24.96
N PRO A 336 -5.34 8.61 23.89
CA PRO A 336 -5.84 7.38 23.30
C PRO A 336 -5.89 6.24 24.32
N SER A 337 -7.04 5.56 24.42
CA SER A 337 -7.17 4.38 25.28
C SER A 337 -6.33 3.23 24.72
N PRO A 338 -5.55 2.50 25.55
CA PRO A 338 -4.79 1.33 25.10
C PRO A 338 -5.69 0.24 24.53
N GLY A 339 -5.23 -0.40 23.45
CA GLY A 339 -5.95 -1.47 22.79
C GLY A 339 -5.22 -2.07 21.61
N THR A 340 -5.98 -2.65 20.67
CA THR A 340 -5.44 -3.45 19.55
C THR A 340 -5.71 -2.86 18.17
N ALA A 341 -6.37 -1.69 18.08
CA ALA A 341 -6.60 -1.05 16.78
C ALA A 341 -5.42 -0.16 16.36
N GLY A 342 -4.84 -0.41 15.20
CA GLY A 342 -3.92 0.50 14.52
C GLY A 342 -4.72 1.54 13.71
N VAL A 343 -4.37 2.82 13.82
CA VAL A 343 -5.10 3.90 13.15
C VAL A 343 -4.13 4.79 12.38
N ALA A 344 -4.33 4.97 11.07
CA ALA A 344 -3.60 5.93 10.25
C ALA A 344 -4.55 6.80 9.43
N VAL A 345 -4.42 8.12 9.59
CA VAL A 345 -5.33 9.09 8.98
C VAL A 345 -4.56 10.26 8.37
N GLN A 346 -5.03 10.79 7.24
CA GLN A 346 -4.53 12.06 6.71
C GLN A 346 -5.27 13.26 7.31
N SER A 347 -6.51 13.10 7.73
CA SER A 347 -7.31 14.14 8.37
C SER A 347 -7.25 14.05 9.90
N GLY A 348 -6.73 15.06 10.57
CA GLY A 348 -6.69 15.12 12.04
C GLY A 348 -8.07 15.03 12.69
N GLY A 349 -9.07 15.72 12.10
CA GLY A 349 -10.45 15.66 12.60
C GLY A 349 -11.07 14.27 12.54
N VAL A 350 -10.85 13.54 11.45
CA VAL A 350 -11.27 12.12 11.34
C VAL A 350 -10.51 11.25 12.35
N GLY A 351 -9.22 11.55 12.56
CA GLY A 351 -8.42 10.87 13.58
C GLY A 351 -9.00 11.00 14.98
N ILE A 352 -9.37 12.21 15.41
CA ILE A 352 -10.01 12.47 16.70
C ILE A 352 -11.32 11.67 16.84
N ALA A 353 -12.17 11.68 15.80
CA ALA A 353 -13.43 10.94 15.80
C ALA A 353 -13.23 9.41 15.92
N LEU A 354 -12.19 8.88 15.30
CA LEU A 354 -11.85 7.45 15.41
C LEU A 354 -11.29 7.11 16.78
N LEU A 355 -10.40 7.93 17.34
CA LEU A 355 -9.85 7.72 18.71
C LEU A 355 -10.96 7.70 19.75
N ASP A 356 -11.88 8.66 19.71
CA ASP A 356 -13.02 8.74 20.61
C ASP A 356 -13.99 7.56 20.40
N GLY A 357 -14.31 7.21 19.15
CA GLY A 357 -15.18 6.08 18.83
C GLY A 357 -14.61 4.73 19.31
N LEU A 358 -13.33 4.47 19.07
CA LEU A 358 -12.66 3.26 19.53
C LEU A 358 -12.56 3.19 21.06
N SER A 359 -12.33 4.33 21.71
CA SER A 359 -12.33 4.43 23.18
C SER A 359 -13.70 4.07 23.77
N ARG A 360 -14.79 4.63 23.21
CA ARG A 360 -16.17 4.31 23.63
C ARG A 360 -16.55 2.85 23.39
N LEU A 361 -16.02 2.25 22.33
CA LEU A 361 -16.19 0.82 22.06
C LEU A 361 -15.40 -0.08 23.03
N GLY A 362 -14.41 0.46 23.72
CA GLY A 362 -13.49 -0.33 24.53
C GLY A 362 -12.50 -1.17 23.71
N VAL A 363 -12.38 -0.90 22.41
CA VAL A 363 -11.39 -1.56 21.53
C VAL A 363 -10.02 -0.95 21.74
N GLY A 364 -9.96 0.38 21.95
CA GLY A 364 -8.73 1.11 22.17
C GLY A 364 -7.79 1.10 20.95
N VAL A 365 -6.62 1.67 21.11
CA VAL A 365 -5.65 1.86 20.04
C VAL A 365 -4.30 1.25 20.42
N SER A 366 -3.65 0.54 19.52
CA SER A 366 -2.25 0.10 19.67
C SER A 366 -1.30 1.22 19.30
N THR A 367 -1.47 1.77 18.09
CA THR A 367 -0.71 2.88 17.54
C THR A 367 -1.62 3.78 16.71
N PHE A 368 -1.39 5.09 16.80
CA PHE A 368 -2.07 6.10 16.00
C PHE A 368 -1.05 6.94 15.25
N ALA A 369 -1.29 7.23 13.99
CA ALA A 369 -0.51 8.15 13.19
C ALA A 369 -1.43 9.08 12.37
N SER A 370 -1.34 10.39 12.62
CA SER A 370 -1.88 11.40 11.73
C SER A 370 -0.82 11.78 10.73
N LEU A 371 -1.03 11.43 9.46
CA LEU A 371 -0.03 11.57 8.40
C LEU A 371 0.02 12.99 7.82
N GLY A 372 -1.04 13.79 8.01
CA GLY A 372 -1.12 15.15 7.48
C GLY A 372 -0.96 15.20 5.96
N ASP A 373 -0.11 16.09 5.47
CA ASP A 373 0.18 16.24 4.04
C ASP A 373 0.98 15.06 3.47
N LYS A 374 1.45 14.15 4.32
CA LYS A 374 2.06 12.85 3.99
C LYS A 374 3.25 12.96 3.03
N TYR A 375 4.32 13.60 3.47
CA TYR A 375 5.51 13.78 2.64
C TYR A 375 6.44 12.55 2.58
N ASP A 376 6.47 11.70 3.64
CA ASP A 376 7.29 10.49 3.71
C ASP A 376 6.47 9.32 4.26
N VAL A 377 6.30 9.21 5.58
CA VAL A 377 5.58 8.09 6.20
C VAL A 377 4.13 8.03 5.71
N SER A 378 3.72 6.86 5.26
CA SER A 378 2.45 6.63 4.58
C SER A 378 1.63 5.52 5.25
N GLY A 379 0.42 5.27 4.74
CA GLY A 379 -0.38 4.13 5.16
C GLY A 379 0.29 2.78 4.90
N ASN A 380 1.18 2.71 3.89
CA ASN A 380 1.94 1.50 3.60
C ASN A 380 2.94 1.16 4.73
N ASP A 381 3.64 2.17 5.22
CA ASP A 381 4.58 2.04 6.34
C ASP A 381 3.85 1.59 7.61
N MET A 382 2.70 2.19 7.90
CA MET A 382 1.90 1.84 9.08
C MET A 382 1.34 0.41 9.00
N LEU A 383 0.91 -0.06 7.81
CA LEU A 383 0.46 -1.44 7.62
C LEU A 383 1.60 -2.45 7.88
N GLN A 384 2.82 -2.14 7.45
CA GLN A 384 4.00 -2.99 7.71
C GLN A 384 4.37 -3.01 9.19
N TRP A 385 4.29 -1.85 9.85
CA TRP A 385 4.48 -1.74 11.29
C TRP A 385 3.50 -2.63 12.05
N TRP A 386 2.21 -2.52 11.77
CA TRP A 386 1.16 -3.30 12.47
C TRP A 386 1.25 -4.80 12.19
N GLU A 387 1.75 -5.19 11.03
CA GLU A 387 1.97 -6.62 10.73
C GLU A 387 3.01 -7.25 11.66
N SER A 388 3.93 -6.46 12.20
CA SER A 388 5.10 -6.90 12.96
C SER A 388 5.14 -6.45 14.42
N ASP A 389 4.29 -5.52 14.85
CA ASP A 389 4.33 -4.96 16.22
C ASP A 389 3.85 -5.93 17.33
N GLY A 390 3.19 -7.04 16.95
CA GLY A 390 2.69 -8.07 17.86
C GLY A 390 1.51 -7.64 18.73
N ARG A 391 0.92 -6.46 18.49
CA ARG A 391 -0.17 -5.87 19.29
C ARG A 391 -1.39 -5.51 18.48
N THR A 392 -1.21 -5.17 17.22
CA THR A 392 -2.30 -4.71 16.35
C THR A 392 -3.05 -5.90 15.74
N GLU A 393 -4.36 -5.94 15.96
CA GLU A 393 -5.26 -6.99 15.44
C GLU A 393 -6.26 -6.45 14.42
N LEU A 394 -6.36 -5.12 14.28
CA LEU A 394 -7.31 -4.42 13.42
C LEU A 394 -6.67 -3.12 12.92
N ALA A 395 -6.68 -2.87 11.62
CA ALA A 395 -6.16 -1.65 11.02
C ALA A 395 -7.27 -0.78 10.46
N LEU A 396 -7.27 0.51 10.82
CA LEU A 396 -8.23 1.51 10.40
C LEU A 396 -7.52 2.63 9.64
N LEU A 397 -7.92 2.86 8.41
CA LEU A 397 -7.32 3.82 7.51
C LEU A 397 -8.30 4.93 7.09
N HIS A 398 -7.79 6.16 6.97
CA HIS A 398 -8.45 7.22 6.23
C HIS A 398 -7.40 7.93 5.38
N LEU A 399 -7.29 7.52 4.13
CA LEU A 399 -6.26 7.98 3.21
C LEU A 399 -6.89 8.69 2.01
N GLU A 400 -6.40 9.88 1.70
CA GLU A 400 -6.79 10.67 0.53
C GLU A 400 -5.97 10.29 -0.71
N SER A 401 -4.75 9.78 -0.48
CA SER A 401 -3.84 9.27 -1.52
C SER A 401 -3.03 8.09 -0.99
N PHE A 402 -2.54 7.22 -1.87
CA PHE A 402 -1.83 5.98 -1.48
C PHE A 402 -0.30 6.09 -1.58
N GLY A 403 0.24 7.22 -2.06
CA GLY A 403 1.66 7.37 -2.35
C GLY A 403 2.07 6.48 -3.53
N ASN A 404 2.66 5.33 -3.27
CA ASN A 404 2.93 4.31 -4.27
C ASN A 404 1.79 3.26 -4.28
N PRO A 405 0.83 3.31 -5.22
CA PRO A 405 -0.33 2.43 -5.23
C PRO A 405 0.04 0.95 -5.41
N ARG A 406 1.12 0.65 -6.14
CA ARG A 406 1.59 -0.73 -6.35
C ARG A 406 2.13 -1.33 -5.05
N ALA A 407 2.96 -0.58 -4.32
CA ALA A 407 3.47 -1.00 -3.01
C ALA A 407 2.32 -1.14 -2.00
N PHE A 408 1.39 -0.17 -1.96
CA PHE A 408 0.22 -0.21 -1.10
C PHE A 408 -0.68 -1.42 -1.39
N SER A 409 -0.94 -1.74 -2.66
CA SER A 409 -1.74 -2.91 -3.05
C SER A 409 -1.10 -4.22 -2.58
N ARG A 410 0.21 -4.40 -2.78
CA ARG A 410 0.93 -5.61 -2.34
C ARG A 410 0.93 -5.75 -0.82
N THR A 411 1.32 -4.70 -0.11
CA THR A 411 1.35 -4.68 1.36
C THR A 411 -0.03 -4.91 1.94
N SER A 412 -1.05 -4.19 1.47
CA SER A 412 -2.42 -4.35 1.95
C SER A 412 -2.95 -5.76 1.73
N ARG A 413 -2.72 -6.35 0.54
CA ARG A 413 -3.15 -7.73 0.22
C ARG A 413 -2.51 -8.77 1.15
N ARG A 414 -1.25 -8.55 1.55
CA ARG A 414 -0.54 -9.40 2.52
C ARG A 414 -1.09 -9.21 3.93
N VAL A 415 -1.23 -7.97 4.38
CA VAL A 415 -1.68 -7.63 5.74
C VAL A 415 -3.15 -8.01 5.95
N THR A 416 -4.03 -7.79 4.97
CA THR A 416 -5.45 -8.18 5.07
C THR A 416 -5.68 -9.67 5.21
N ARG A 417 -4.74 -10.52 4.80
CA ARG A 417 -4.81 -11.97 5.09
C ARG A 417 -4.59 -12.29 6.56
N ARG A 418 -3.87 -11.44 7.29
CA ARG A 418 -3.54 -11.65 8.72
C ARG A 418 -4.51 -10.95 9.65
N MET A 419 -4.89 -9.70 9.34
CA MET A 419 -5.81 -8.90 10.15
C MET A 419 -6.82 -8.15 9.29
N PRO A 420 -8.00 -7.76 9.82
CA PRO A 420 -8.92 -6.87 9.12
C PRO A 420 -8.27 -5.50 8.87
N VAL A 421 -8.39 -5.01 7.63
CA VAL A 421 -8.03 -3.64 7.25
C VAL A 421 -9.29 -2.95 6.76
N LEU A 422 -9.69 -1.88 7.40
CA LEU A 422 -10.87 -1.09 7.05
C LEU A 422 -10.45 0.31 6.61
N THR A 423 -11.23 0.91 5.73
CA THR A 423 -11.03 2.31 5.33
C THR A 423 -12.36 3.04 5.14
N VAL A 424 -12.35 4.34 5.38
CA VAL A 424 -13.43 5.20 4.91
C VAL A 424 -13.14 5.61 3.47
N ASP A 425 -14.02 5.24 2.55
CA ASP A 425 -13.93 5.64 1.14
C ASP A 425 -14.51 7.05 0.96
N ALA A 426 -13.68 8.08 1.20
CA ALA A 426 -14.05 9.49 1.04
C ALA A 426 -13.93 9.94 -0.43
N GLY A 427 -14.67 11.00 -0.82
CA GLY A 427 -14.60 11.55 -2.18
C GLY A 427 -15.23 10.67 -3.27
N ARG A 428 -16.25 9.85 -2.94
CA ARG A 428 -16.94 8.95 -3.88
C ARG A 428 -17.78 9.69 -4.93
N THR A 429 -18.27 10.88 -4.59
CA THR A 429 -19.11 11.72 -5.45
C THR A 429 -18.30 12.83 -6.10
N ASP A 430 -18.82 13.42 -7.18
CA ASP A 430 -18.18 14.58 -7.83
C ASP A 430 -18.01 15.76 -6.86
N ALA A 431 -18.99 15.99 -5.99
CA ALA A 431 -18.91 17.03 -4.96
C ALA A 431 -17.81 16.70 -3.94
N GLY A 432 -17.75 15.46 -3.47
CA GLY A 432 -16.69 15.00 -2.56
C GLY A 432 -15.29 15.08 -3.17
N ARG A 433 -15.14 14.74 -4.47
CA ARG A 433 -13.87 14.87 -5.18
C ARG A 433 -13.42 16.32 -5.32
N ARG A 434 -14.34 17.24 -5.67
CA ARG A 434 -14.01 18.67 -5.71
C ARG A 434 -13.59 19.21 -4.34
N ALA A 435 -14.26 18.78 -3.27
CA ALA A 435 -13.89 19.17 -1.91
C ALA A 435 -12.48 18.63 -1.53
N ALA A 436 -12.20 17.37 -1.84
CA ALA A 436 -10.88 16.76 -1.60
C ALA A 436 -9.76 17.47 -2.38
N ALA A 437 -9.99 17.78 -3.66
CA ALA A 437 -9.01 18.50 -4.49
C ALA A 437 -8.70 19.92 -3.99
N SER A 438 -9.64 20.56 -3.28
CA SER A 438 -9.42 21.87 -2.66
C SER A 438 -8.67 21.77 -1.33
N HIS A 439 -8.65 20.58 -0.71
CA HIS A 439 -8.08 20.37 0.63
C HIS A 439 -6.64 19.85 0.55
N THR A 440 -6.32 19.07 -0.46
CA THR A 440 -4.98 18.50 -0.67
C THR A 440 -4.51 18.77 -2.10
N ALA A 441 -3.24 19.15 -2.24
CA ALA A 441 -2.61 19.35 -3.55
C ALA A 441 -2.41 18.02 -4.34
N ALA A 442 -2.75 16.88 -3.73
CA ALA A 442 -2.66 15.57 -4.37
C ALA A 442 -3.83 15.34 -5.32
N ALA A 443 -3.56 14.91 -6.55
CA ALA A 443 -4.58 14.48 -7.50
C ALA A 443 -5.39 13.32 -6.90
N ALA A 444 -6.71 13.51 -6.77
CA ALA A 444 -7.58 12.48 -6.22
C ALA A 444 -7.67 11.30 -7.21
N THR A 445 -7.29 10.11 -6.77
CA THR A 445 -7.46 8.87 -7.54
C THR A 445 -8.93 8.66 -7.93
N ARG A 446 -9.19 8.22 -9.16
CA ARG A 446 -10.55 7.94 -9.64
C ARG A 446 -11.24 6.93 -8.74
N THR A 447 -12.53 7.14 -8.46
CA THR A 447 -13.33 6.28 -7.55
C THR A 447 -13.30 4.81 -7.97
N MET A 448 -13.40 4.53 -9.26
CA MET A 448 -13.39 3.16 -9.80
C MET A 448 -12.05 2.46 -9.52
N THR A 449 -10.94 3.13 -9.78
CA THR A 449 -9.59 2.60 -9.54
C THR A 449 -9.36 2.32 -8.05
N ARG A 450 -9.80 3.25 -7.19
CA ARG A 450 -9.68 3.11 -5.74
C ARG A 450 -10.51 1.94 -5.19
N GLN A 451 -11.76 1.78 -5.66
CA GLN A 451 -12.62 0.67 -5.27
C GLN A 451 -12.08 -0.68 -5.77
N ALA A 452 -11.53 -0.72 -7.00
CA ALA A 452 -10.87 -1.90 -7.53
C ALA A 452 -9.66 -2.30 -6.67
N LEU A 453 -8.82 -1.34 -6.27
CA LEU A 453 -7.68 -1.55 -5.39
C LEU A 453 -8.13 -2.11 -4.03
N PHE A 454 -9.14 -1.54 -3.40
CA PHE A 454 -9.66 -2.03 -2.11
C PHE A 454 -10.20 -3.46 -2.24
N THR A 455 -10.98 -3.74 -3.28
CA THR A 455 -11.53 -5.08 -3.52
C THR A 455 -10.43 -6.11 -3.75
N GLN A 456 -9.43 -5.77 -4.56
CA GLN A 456 -8.31 -6.65 -4.86
C GLN A 456 -7.44 -6.91 -3.62
N ALA A 457 -7.19 -5.88 -2.84
CA ALA A 457 -6.39 -5.96 -1.62
C ALA A 457 -7.15 -6.57 -0.42
N GLY A 458 -8.45 -6.78 -0.51
CA GLY A 458 -9.28 -7.31 0.59
C GLY A 458 -9.56 -6.28 1.68
N ILE A 459 -9.40 -4.99 1.37
CA ILE A 459 -9.71 -3.89 2.29
C ILE A 459 -11.23 -3.71 2.36
N THR A 460 -11.76 -3.63 3.57
CA THR A 460 -13.17 -3.32 3.80
C THR A 460 -13.40 -1.81 3.71
N ALA A 461 -13.95 -1.36 2.58
CA ALA A 461 -14.28 0.04 2.36
C ALA A 461 -15.69 0.36 2.88
N THR A 462 -15.81 1.39 3.71
CA THR A 462 -17.05 1.86 4.33
C THR A 462 -17.41 3.26 3.85
N GLY A 463 -18.69 3.61 3.94
CA GLY A 463 -19.22 4.89 3.46
C GLY A 463 -19.08 6.06 4.45
N SER A 464 -18.79 5.78 5.71
CA SER A 464 -18.68 6.76 6.78
C SER A 464 -17.82 6.28 7.93
N VAL A 465 -17.42 7.20 8.81
CA VAL A 465 -16.72 6.86 10.08
C VAL A 465 -17.60 6.01 10.99
N GLY A 466 -18.92 6.30 11.04
CA GLY A 466 -19.88 5.50 11.80
C GLY A 466 -19.92 4.04 11.34
N GLU A 467 -20.09 3.82 10.04
CA GLU A 467 -20.11 2.48 9.43
C GLU A 467 -18.77 1.74 9.64
N LEU A 468 -17.65 2.47 9.62
CA LEU A 468 -16.34 1.91 9.90
C LEU A 468 -16.26 1.40 11.34
N LEU A 469 -16.70 2.18 12.34
CA LEU A 469 -16.73 1.78 13.74
C LEU A 469 -17.72 0.64 14.01
N GLU A 470 -18.89 0.66 13.37
CA GLU A 470 -19.89 -0.42 13.42
C GLU A 470 -19.29 -1.75 12.89
N THR A 471 -18.60 -1.69 11.77
CA THR A 471 -17.94 -2.86 11.18
C THR A 471 -16.73 -3.32 12.01
N ALA A 472 -15.95 -2.38 12.52
CA ALA A 472 -14.81 -2.66 13.40
C ALA A 472 -15.23 -3.39 14.66
N ALA A 473 -16.36 -2.99 15.28
CA ALA A 473 -16.91 -3.65 16.45
C ALA A 473 -17.20 -5.14 16.21
N LEU A 474 -17.80 -5.49 15.04
CA LEU A 474 -18.06 -6.89 14.67
C LEU A 474 -16.76 -7.67 14.41
N LEU A 475 -15.88 -7.12 13.59
CA LEU A 475 -14.65 -7.82 13.17
C LEU A 475 -13.65 -8.00 14.30
N HIS A 476 -13.67 -7.13 15.31
CA HIS A 476 -12.85 -7.25 16.50
C HIS A 476 -13.38 -8.31 17.46
N SER A 477 -14.70 -8.43 17.59
CA SER A 477 -15.32 -9.20 18.69
C SER A 477 -15.88 -10.55 18.27
N GLN A 478 -16.09 -10.81 16.97
CA GLN A 478 -16.76 -12.01 16.49
C GLN A 478 -15.92 -12.77 15.44
N PRO A 479 -16.08 -14.11 15.33
CA PRO A 479 -15.53 -14.86 14.23
C PRO A 479 -16.17 -14.42 12.92
N LEU A 480 -15.50 -14.61 11.80
CA LEU A 480 -16.06 -14.34 10.47
C LEU A 480 -17.15 -15.36 10.13
N PRO A 481 -18.28 -14.93 9.54
CA PRO A 481 -19.30 -15.84 9.05
C PRO A 481 -18.79 -16.62 7.83
N ALA A 482 -19.20 -17.88 7.70
CA ALA A 482 -18.76 -18.72 6.57
C ALA A 482 -19.39 -18.29 5.23
N GLY A 483 -20.50 -17.54 5.28
CA GLY A 483 -21.23 -17.06 4.09
C GLY A 483 -22.24 -15.98 4.47
N THR A 484 -23.25 -15.80 3.62
CA THR A 484 -24.26 -14.74 3.74
C THR A 484 -25.58 -15.18 4.36
N ARG A 485 -25.70 -16.43 4.82
CA ARG A 485 -26.96 -17.00 5.33
C ARG A 485 -27.15 -16.60 6.79
N VAL A 486 -28.11 -15.72 7.04
CA VAL A 486 -28.41 -15.17 8.38
C VAL A 486 -29.73 -15.74 8.92
N ALA A 487 -29.72 -16.13 10.16
CA ALA A 487 -30.95 -16.35 10.92
C ALA A 487 -31.24 -15.13 11.80
N ILE A 488 -32.49 -14.69 11.80
CA ILE A 488 -32.97 -13.62 12.66
C ILE A 488 -33.77 -14.24 13.80
N VAL A 489 -33.49 -13.86 15.03
CA VAL A 489 -34.26 -14.22 16.22
C VAL A 489 -34.71 -12.92 16.89
N THR A 490 -36.00 -12.83 17.20
CA THR A 490 -36.58 -11.63 17.81
C THR A 490 -37.58 -11.98 18.90
N ASN A 491 -37.84 -11.04 19.81
CA ASN A 491 -38.97 -11.08 20.74
C ASN A 491 -40.13 -10.12 20.35
N ALA A 492 -40.00 -9.52 19.14
CA ALA A 492 -41.02 -8.58 18.63
C ALA A 492 -41.09 -8.65 17.10
N GLY A 493 -42.21 -9.08 16.54
CA GLY A 493 -42.37 -9.32 15.10
C GLY A 493 -41.97 -8.13 14.23
N GLY A 494 -42.30 -6.90 14.62
CA GLY A 494 -41.93 -5.69 13.88
C GLY A 494 -40.42 -5.48 13.80
N ALA A 495 -39.68 -5.75 14.85
CA ALA A 495 -38.22 -5.69 14.85
C ALA A 495 -37.60 -6.77 13.95
N GLY A 496 -38.23 -7.96 13.92
CA GLY A 496 -37.84 -9.04 12.99
C GLY A 496 -38.03 -8.67 11.53
N VAL A 497 -39.13 -7.99 11.17
CA VAL A 497 -39.39 -7.50 9.80
C VAL A 497 -38.37 -6.46 9.39
N LEU A 498 -38.11 -5.46 10.22
CA LEU A 498 -37.06 -4.44 9.94
C LEU A 498 -35.68 -5.04 9.75
N ALA A 499 -35.33 -6.06 10.56
CA ALA A 499 -34.06 -6.76 10.45
C ALA A 499 -33.99 -7.60 9.16
N ALA A 500 -35.11 -8.19 8.71
CA ALA A 500 -35.18 -8.96 7.48
C ALA A 500 -34.95 -8.06 6.24
N ASP A 501 -35.67 -6.92 6.18
CA ASP A 501 -35.47 -5.93 5.12
C ASP A 501 -34.02 -5.44 5.07
N ALA A 502 -33.48 -5.07 6.21
CA ALA A 502 -32.08 -4.61 6.31
C ALA A 502 -31.06 -5.67 5.84
N CYS A 503 -31.29 -6.95 6.18
CA CYS A 503 -30.44 -8.04 5.71
C CYS A 503 -30.54 -8.20 4.18
N ALA A 504 -31.73 -8.15 3.63
CA ALA A 504 -31.96 -8.27 2.18
C ALA A 504 -31.30 -7.10 1.42
N GLU A 505 -31.44 -5.87 1.88
CA GLU A 505 -30.81 -4.67 1.32
C GLU A 505 -29.26 -4.74 1.37
N ALA A 506 -28.71 -5.35 2.43
CA ALA A 506 -27.28 -5.56 2.58
C ALA A 506 -26.72 -6.73 1.74
N GLY A 507 -27.59 -7.46 1.01
CA GLY A 507 -27.23 -8.63 0.20
C GLY A 507 -27.00 -9.92 1.01
N LEU A 508 -27.54 -9.98 2.23
CA LEU A 508 -27.58 -11.19 3.03
C LEU A 508 -28.80 -12.03 2.68
N SER A 509 -28.71 -13.34 2.86
CA SER A 509 -29.82 -14.26 2.58
C SER A 509 -30.44 -14.80 3.86
N LEU A 510 -31.75 -14.94 3.86
CA LEU A 510 -32.53 -15.49 4.96
C LEU A 510 -33.12 -16.85 4.53
N PRO A 511 -32.39 -17.97 4.75
CA PRO A 511 -32.83 -19.28 4.33
C PRO A 511 -34.05 -19.73 5.12
N ARG A 512 -34.94 -20.47 4.50
CA ARG A 512 -36.04 -21.17 5.20
C ARG A 512 -35.44 -22.24 6.10
N LEU A 513 -35.98 -22.35 7.32
CA LEU A 513 -35.60 -23.40 8.25
C LEU A 513 -36.20 -24.74 7.80
N THR A 514 -35.45 -25.81 8.05
CA THR A 514 -35.96 -27.17 7.76
C THR A 514 -37.00 -27.58 8.79
N PRO A 515 -37.91 -28.54 8.46
CA PRO A 515 -38.93 -29.04 9.42
C PRO A 515 -38.30 -29.49 10.74
N GLU A 516 -37.18 -30.17 10.72
CA GLU A 516 -36.49 -30.67 11.92
C GLU A 516 -36.04 -29.52 12.84
N VAL A 517 -35.51 -28.43 12.26
CA VAL A 517 -35.14 -27.22 13.02
C VAL A 517 -36.36 -26.52 13.56
N ILE A 518 -37.43 -26.48 12.80
CA ILE A 518 -38.73 -25.90 13.26
C ILE A 518 -39.26 -26.68 14.47
N ASP A 519 -39.33 -28.01 14.39
CA ASP A 519 -39.79 -28.86 15.49
C ASP A 519 -38.90 -28.70 16.74
N ASP A 520 -37.61 -28.65 16.57
CA ASP A 520 -36.64 -28.41 17.63
C ASP A 520 -36.85 -27.06 18.34
N LEU A 521 -37.15 -26.01 17.58
CA LEU A 521 -37.39 -24.67 18.12
C LEU A 521 -38.76 -24.58 18.83
N LEU A 522 -39.79 -25.21 18.30
CA LEU A 522 -41.14 -25.29 18.91
C LEU A 522 -41.12 -26.00 20.27
N ALA A 523 -40.19 -26.95 20.45
CA ALA A 523 -40.02 -27.66 21.73
C ALA A 523 -39.48 -26.77 22.87
N VAL A 524 -38.83 -25.65 22.58
CA VAL A 524 -38.23 -24.76 23.58
C VAL A 524 -38.87 -23.38 23.67
N LEU A 525 -39.50 -22.92 22.57
CA LEU A 525 -40.12 -21.59 22.53
C LEU A 525 -41.50 -21.59 23.14
N PRO A 526 -42.00 -20.44 23.62
CA PRO A 526 -43.32 -20.33 24.20
C PRO A 526 -44.42 -20.61 23.14
N GLU A 527 -45.62 -21.01 23.63
CA GLU A 527 -46.79 -21.16 22.79
C GLU A 527 -47.12 -19.84 22.05
N GLY A 528 -47.38 -19.93 20.76
CA GLY A 528 -47.61 -18.76 19.88
C GLY A 528 -46.38 -18.18 19.22
N ALA A 529 -45.17 -18.74 19.46
CA ALA A 529 -43.98 -18.35 18.70
C ALA A 529 -44.15 -18.67 17.22
N ALA A 530 -43.73 -17.75 16.34
CA ALA A 530 -43.69 -17.96 14.90
C ALA A 530 -42.29 -18.45 14.49
N VAL A 531 -42.21 -19.74 14.13
CA VAL A 531 -40.92 -20.38 13.84
C VAL A 531 -40.72 -20.42 12.33
N GLY A 532 -40.09 -19.39 11.84
CA GLY A 532 -39.64 -19.21 10.48
C GLY A 532 -38.23 -18.60 10.45
N ASN A 533 -37.95 -17.84 9.42
CA ASN A 533 -36.78 -16.94 9.46
C ASN A 533 -37.26 -15.58 8.92
N PRO A 534 -37.55 -14.60 9.78
CA PRO A 534 -37.25 -14.51 11.24
C PRO A 534 -37.98 -15.52 12.15
N VAL A 535 -37.33 -15.89 13.27
CA VAL A 535 -37.95 -16.59 14.40
C VAL A 535 -38.48 -15.53 15.37
N ASP A 536 -39.81 -15.40 15.50
CA ASP A 536 -40.44 -14.54 16.50
C ASP A 536 -40.77 -15.37 17.75
N ALA A 537 -39.94 -15.22 18.76
CA ALA A 537 -40.07 -15.92 20.03
C ALA A 537 -41.15 -15.29 20.97
N THR A 538 -41.80 -14.22 20.54
CA THR A 538 -42.82 -13.43 21.26
C THR A 538 -42.27 -12.66 22.48
N ALA A 539 -43.04 -11.69 22.96
CA ALA A 539 -42.68 -10.89 24.13
C ALA A 539 -42.64 -11.69 25.45
N ALA A 540 -43.18 -12.90 25.48
CA ALA A 540 -43.25 -13.77 26.65
C ALA A 540 -42.05 -14.71 26.79
N VAL A 541 -41.10 -14.69 25.83
CA VAL A 541 -39.91 -15.55 25.86
C VAL A 541 -39.05 -15.30 27.09
N THR A 542 -38.65 -16.35 27.76
CA THR A 542 -37.69 -16.29 28.86
C THR A 542 -36.24 -16.18 28.38
N GLU A 543 -35.36 -15.75 29.27
CA GLU A 543 -33.92 -15.69 29.01
C GLU A 543 -33.35 -17.06 28.58
N GLU A 544 -33.75 -18.13 29.28
CA GLU A 544 -33.31 -19.50 29.03
C GLU A 544 -33.79 -19.98 27.65
N GLN A 545 -35.09 -19.78 27.32
CA GLN A 545 -35.67 -20.14 26.04
C GLN A 545 -34.99 -19.41 24.86
N LEU A 546 -34.72 -18.11 25.04
CA LEU A 546 -34.06 -17.32 23.99
C LEU A 546 -32.61 -17.76 23.81
N LYS A 547 -31.90 -18.05 24.91
CA LYS A 547 -30.55 -18.61 24.87
C LYS A 547 -30.53 -19.94 24.12
N ASP A 548 -31.40 -20.87 24.45
CA ASP A 548 -31.52 -22.18 23.79
C ASP A 548 -31.84 -22.04 22.31
N CYS A 549 -32.75 -21.10 21.95
CA CYS A 549 -33.06 -20.80 20.57
C CYS A 549 -31.82 -20.33 19.80
N VAL A 550 -31.07 -19.35 20.32
CA VAL A 550 -29.86 -18.83 19.70
C VAL A 550 -28.77 -19.90 19.58
N GLU A 551 -28.57 -20.72 20.62
CA GLU A 551 -27.61 -21.81 20.57
C GLU A 551 -27.96 -22.84 19.47
N ARG A 552 -29.23 -23.19 19.29
CA ARG A 552 -29.69 -24.06 18.21
C ARG A 552 -29.43 -23.43 16.85
N MET A 553 -29.76 -22.15 16.69
CA MET A 553 -29.53 -21.43 15.44
C MET A 553 -28.03 -21.30 15.11
N THR A 554 -27.17 -21.06 16.10
CA THR A 554 -25.71 -21.01 15.87
C THR A 554 -25.10 -22.36 15.50
N ARG A 555 -25.77 -23.48 15.81
CA ARG A 555 -25.35 -24.84 15.43
C ARG A 555 -25.97 -25.32 14.13
N CYS A 556 -26.98 -24.60 13.59
CA CYS A 556 -27.69 -25.00 12.39
C CYS A 556 -26.77 -24.97 11.14
N PRO A 557 -26.59 -26.08 10.42
CA PRO A 557 -25.66 -26.13 9.28
C PRO A 557 -25.97 -25.17 8.14
N GLY A 558 -27.26 -24.80 8.00
CA GLY A 558 -27.74 -23.88 6.97
C GLY A 558 -27.57 -22.39 7.29
N ILE A 559 -27.01 -22.03 8.45
CA ILE A 559 -26.89 -20.67 8.96
C ILE A 559 -25.42 -20.31 9.13
N ASP A 560 -25.01 -19.12 8.70
CA ASP A 560 -23.64 -18.62 8.81
C ASP A 560 -23.48 -17.57 9.92
N ALA A 561 -24.55 -16.83 10.21
CA ALA A 561 -24.60 -15.85 11.29
C ALA A 561 -25.99 -15.74 11.92
N VAL A 562 -26.07 -15.25 13.14
CA VAL A 562 -27.33 -15.00 13.86
C VAL A 562 -27.44 -13.52 14.20
N LEU A 563 -28.55 -12.90 13.85
CA LEU A 563 -28.92 -11.54 14.20
C LEU A 563 -30.07 -11.57 15.21
N LEU A 564 -29.82 -11.07 16.43
CA LEU A 564 -30.86 -10.93 17.44
C LEU A 564 -31.43 -9.52 17.40
N ALA A 565 -32.71 -9.40 17.14
CA ALA A 565 -33.43 -8.12 17.19
C ALA A 565 -34.33 -8.08 18.43
N LEU A 566 -33.88 -7.36 19.47
CA LEU A 566 -34.50 -7.36 20.80
C LEU A 566 -35.12 -6.00 21.13
N VAL A 567 -36.31 -6.06 21.72
CA VAL A 567 -37.01 -4.88 22.22
C VAL A 567 -37.31 -5.09 23.71
N PRO A 568 -37.02 -4.14 24.61
CA PRO A 568 -37.39 -4.26 26.03
C PRO A 568 -38.91 -4.23 26.19
N THR A 569 -39.42 -5.15 26.98
CA THR A 569 -40.85 -5.19 27.31
C THR A 569 -41.04 -5.32 28.79
N ALA A 570 -42.15 -4.83 29.34
CA ALA A 570 -42.46 -4.95 30.77
C ALA A 570 -42.71 -6.41 31.23
N VAL A 571 -42.90 -7.32 30.28
CA VAL A 571 -43.26 -8.73 30.53
C VAL A 571 -42.01 -9.63 30.50
N ALA A 572 -41.00 -9.25 29.74
CA ALA A 572 -39.86 -10.12 29.47
C ALA A 572 -38.66 -9.79 30.41
N ALA A 573 -38.29 -10.74 31.24
CA ALA A 573 -36.98 -10.74 31.91
C ALA A 573 -35.80 -10.91 30.93
N ALA A 574 -36.09 -11.32 29.68
CA ALA A 574 -35.12 -11.73 28.68
C ALA A 574 -34.45 -10.59 27.90
N THR A 575 -34.70 -9.32 28.19
CA THR A 575 -34.25 -8.19 27.35
C THR A 575 -33.18 -7.29 27.96
N GLY A 576 -32.62 -7.69 29.09
CA GLY A 576 -31.51 -6.97 29.75
C GLY A 576 -30.11 -7.36 29.21
N ASP A 577 -29.10 -6.65 29.70
CA ASP A 577 -27.69 -6.98 29.46
C ASP A 577 -27.33 -8.40 29.92
N ASN A 578 -28.11 -8.98 30.81
CA ASN A 578 -27.97 -10.35 31.32
C ASN A 578 -28.12 -11.40 30.21
N LEU A 579 -29.02 -11.19 29.23
CA LEU A 579 -29.21 -12.10 28.12
C LEU A 579 -27.97 -12.17 27.26
N VAL A 580 -27.37 -11.02 26.91
CA VAL A 580 -26.15 -10.98 26.13
C VAL A 580 -25.00 -11.63 26.88
N ARG A 581 -24.90 -11.43 28.18
CA ARG A 581 -23.94 -12.15 29.05
C ARG A 581 -24.19 -13.64 29.05
N ALA A 582 -25.45 -14.07 29.10
CA ALA A 582 -25.80 -15.49 29.04
C ALA A 582 -25.46 -16.13 27.68
N LEU A 583 -25.63 -15.38 26.59
CA LEU A 583 -25.20 -15.81 25.24
C LEU A 583 -23.68 -15.93 25.10
N THR A 584 -22.93 -15.25 25.95
CA THR A 584 -21.45 -15.28 25.97
C THR A 584 -20.88 -16.29 26.98
N ASN A 585 -21.74 -16.90 27.84
CA ASN A 585 -21.37 -17.89 28.83
C ASN A 585 -21.42 -19.32 28.25
N GLY A 586 -20.39 -19.78 27.60
CA GLY A 586 -20.27 -21.18 27.19
C GLY A 586 -18.81 -21.55 27.01
N PRO A 587 -18.38 -22.76 27.44
CA PRO A 587 -17.00 -23.20 27.21
C PRO A 587 -16.76 -23.34 25.73
N GLY A 588 -15.85 -22.51 25.19
CA GLY A 588 -15.37 -22.61 23.81
C GLY A 588 -15.76 -21.47 22.91
N ARG A 589 -14.91 -21.28 21.89
CA ARG A 589 -15.11 -20.30 20.80
C ARG A 589 -16.43 -20.57 20.10
N ARG A 590 -17.29 -19.56 19.96
CA ARG A 590 -18.58 -19.72 19.27
C ARG A 590 -18.38 -20.23 17.84
N PRO A 591 -19.18 -21.17 17.38
CA PRO A 591 -19.07 -21.69 16.02
C PRO A 591 -19.54 -20.69 14.97
N ARG A 592 -20.32 -19.65 15.33
CA ARG A 592 -20.97 -18.70 14.42
C ARG A 592 -20.90 -17.26 14.91
N THR A 593 -20.94 -16.33 13.96
CA THR A 593 -21.03 -14.89 14.19
C THR A 593 -22.40 -14.53 14.77
N VAL A 594 -22.40 -13.72 15.84
CA VAL A 594 -23.62 -13.22 16.47
C VAL A 594 -23.56 -11.69 16.55
N ALA A 595 -24.64 -11.04 16.15
CA ALA A 595 -24.84 -9.60 16.31
C ALA A 595 -26.20 -9.35 17.01
N VAL A 596 -26.28 -8.29 17.79
CA VAL A 596 -27.49 -7.89 18.51
C VAL A 596 -27.94 -6.53 18.00
N VAL A 597 -29.25 -6.35 17.87
CA VAL A 597 -29.91 -5.06 17.63
C VAL A 597 -30.80 -4.75 18.82
N ARG A 598 -30.65 -3.55 19.36
CA ARG A 598 -31.49 -3.01 20.45
C ARG A 598 -31.97 -1.63 20.05
N LEU A 599 -33.22 -1.52 19.62
CA LEU A 599 -33.82 -0.29 19.07
C LEU A 599 -33.85 0.88 20.08
N GLU A 600 -33.79 0.59 21.37
CA GLU A 600 -33.74 1.61 22.43
C GLU A 600 -32.31 2.08 22.80
N GLN A 601 -31.30 1.54 22.14
CA GLN A 601 -29.90 1.86 22.44
C GLN A 601 -29.57 3.30 22.03
N ASP A 602 -28.91 4.04 22.94
CA ASP A 602 -28.51 5.44 22.72
C ASP A 602 -27.27 5.62 21.83
N LEU A 603 -26.33 4.65 21.86
CA LEU A 603 -25.14 4.67 21.01
C LEU A 603 -25.34 3.82 19.75
N PRO A 604 -24.83 4.27 18.59
CA PRO A 604 -24.95 3.51 17.35
C PRO A 604 -24.48 2.07 17.46
N VAL A 605 -23.36 1.84 18.15
CA VAL A 605 -22.81 0.50 18.44
C VAL A 605 -22.13 0.47 19.79
N LYS A 606 -22.27 -0.67 20.49
CA LYS A 606 -21.59 -1.00 21.76
C LYS A 606 -21.02 -2.40 21.70
N LEU A 607 -19.96 -2.67 22.42
CA LEU A 607 -19.49 -4.01 22.71
C LEU A 607 -19.98 -4.43 24.10
N LEU A 608 -20.83 -5.46 24.14
CA LEU A 608 -21.36 -6.00 25.36
C LEU A 608 -20.42 -7.11 25.87
N PRO A 609 -19.80 -6.95 27.05
CA PRO A 609 -18.78 -7.88 27.53
C PRO A 609 -19.38 -9.26 27.85
N ALA A 610 -18.62 -10.30 27.54
CA ALA A 610 -18.89 -11.68 27.88
C ALA A 610 -18.25 -12.06 29.21
N THR A 611 -18.80 -13.06 29.93
CA THR A 611 -18.34 -13.45 31.27
C THR A 611 -16.98 -14.18 31.24
N GLU A 612 -16.65 -14.87 30.16
CA GLU A 612 -15.40 -15.65 30.00
C GLU A 612 -14.40 -15.01 29.03
N GLY A 613 -14.52 -13.71 28.80
CA GLY A 613 -13.71 -12.99 27.82
C GLY A 613 -14.33 -13.01 26.41
N GLY A 614 -14.19 -11.90 25.71
CA GLY A 614 -14.83 -11.61 24.42
C GLY A 614 -16.00 -10.64 24.57
N ALA A 615 -16.63 -10.28 23.48
CA ALA A 615 -17.75 -9.35 23.44
C ALA A 615 -18.72 -9.68 22.31
N VAL A 616 -19.93 -9.14 22.39
CA VAL A 616 -20.93 -9.21 21.31
C VAL A 616 -21.29 -7.78 20.90
N PRO A 617 -21.23 -7.45 19.60
CA PRO A 617 -21.61 -6.12 19.13
C PRO A 617 -23.13 -5.95 19.18
N SER A 618 -23.56 -4.85 19.77
CA SER A 618 -24.95 -4.40 19.85
C SER A 618 -25.12 -3.10 19.10
N TYR A 619 -26.10 -3.06 18.21
CA TYR A 619 -26.38 -1.95 17.31
C TYR A 619 -27.72 -1.29 17.66
N ALA A 620 -27.81 0.03 17.47
CA ALA A 620 -29.09 0.74 17.62
C ALA A 620 -30.06 0.44 16.46
N GLU A 621 -29.52 0.14 15.26
CA GLU A 621 -30.27 0.01 14.04
C GLU A 621 -30.01 -1.33 13.32
N PRO A 622 -31.05 -2.01 12.81
CA PRO A 622 -30.88 -3.26 12.05
C PRO A 622 -29.99 -3.08 10.81
N GLY A 623 -30.08 -1.93 10.13
CA GLY A 623 -29.28 -1.61 8.95
C GLY A 623 -27.78 -1.58 9.23
N ALA A 624 -27.37 -1.09 10.41
CA ALA A 624 -25.98 -1.06 10.82
C ALA A 624 -25.44 -2.50 11.04
N ALA A 625 -26.19 -3.31 11.78
CA ALA A 625 -25.84 -4.71 12.02
C ALA A 625 -25.77 -5.53 10.71
N ALA A 626 -26.72 -5.36 9.81
CA ALA A 626 -26.78 -6.05 8.54
C ALA A 626 -25.60 -5.66 7.64
N ARG A 627 -25.24 -4.38 7.53
CA ARG A 627 -24.04 -3.93 6.80
C ARG A 627 -22.76 -4.50 7.39
N ALA A 628 -22.60 -4.48 8.71
CA ALA A 628 -21.42 -5.05 9.38
C ALA A 628 -21.28 -6.57 9.08
N LEU A 629 -22.39 -7.33 9.16
CA LEU A 629 -22.42 -8.75 8.79
C LEU A 629 -22.09 -8.97 7.30
N ALA A 630 -22.60 -8.14 6.41
CA ALA A 630 -22.30 -8.23 4.99
C ALA A 630 -20.82 -7.92 4.69
N HIS A 631 -20.21 -6.95 5.38
CA HIS A 631 -18.76 -6.69 5.30
C HIS A 631 -17.95 -7.89 5.80
N ALA A 632 -18.33 -8.49 6.92
CA ALA A 632 -17.66 -9.67 7.47
C ALA A 632 -17.79 -10.87 6.51
N ALA A 633 -18.95 -11.09 5.89
CA ALA A 633 -19.16 -12.15 4.92
C ALA A 633 -18.31 -11.95 3.64
N ARG A 634 -18.24 -10.71 3.13
CA ARG A 634 -17.38 -10.37 2.00
C ARG A 634 -15.91 -10.62 2.31
N ARG A 635 -15.45 -10.24 3.53
CA ARG A 635 -14.09 -10.53 3.98
C ARG A 635 -13.82 -12.03 4.03
N SER A 636 -14.73 -12.81 4.60
CA SER A 636 -14.63 -14.27 4.66
C SER A 636 -14.50 -14.88 3.25
N ALA A 637 -15.37 -14.46 2.33
CA ALA A 637 -15.32 -14.88 0.94
C ALA A 637 -14.00 -14.50 0.25
N TRP A 638 -13.46 -13.30 0.53
CA TRP A 638 -12.18 -12.86 -0.02
C TRP A 638 -11.01 -13.71 0.52
N LEU A 639 -11.00 -14.03 1.81
CA LEU A 639 -9.98 -14.89 2.44
C LEU A 639 -9.98 -16.32 1.89
N SER A 640 -11.17 -16.82 1.51
CA SER A 640 -11.35 -18.16 0.95
C SER A 640 -10.93 -18.26 -0.52
N ARG A 641 -10.72 -17.13 -1.21
CA ARG A 641 -10.25 -17.15 -2.60
C ARG A 641 -8.78 -17.60 -2.65
N PRO A 642 -8.42 -18.54 -3.53
CA PRO A 642 -7.02 -18.89 -3.73
C PRO A 642 -6.24 -17.66 -4.23
N ALA A 643 -4.97 -17.59 -3.87
CA ALA A 643 -4.07 -16.66 -4.51
C ALA A 643 -4.00 -17.03 -5.98
N GLY A 644 -4.39 -16.12 -6.88
CA GLY A 644 -4.26 -16.34 -8.31
C GLY A 644 -2.79 -16.49 -8.70
N THR A 645 -2.52 -17.16 -9.79
CA THR A 645 -1.21 -17.19 -10.44
C THR A 645 -1.26 -16.29 -11.67
N ILE A 646 -0.12 -15.68 -12.01
CA ILE A 646 0.05 -14.99 -13.29
C ILE A 646 0.23 -16.10 -14.33
N PRO A 647 -0.68 -16.24 -15.32
CA PRO A 647 -0.52 -17.27 -16.33
C PRO A 647 0.67 -16.94 -17.23
N ASP A 648 1.43 -17.95 -17.60
CA ASP A 648 2.37 -17.84 -18.71
C ASP A 648 1.57 -17.92 -20.02
N LEU A 649 1.53 -16.80 -20.75
CA LEU A 649 0.76 -16.69 -21.99
C LEU A 649 1.67 -17.02 -23.16
N ALA A 650 1.42 -18.16 -23.81
CA ALA A 650 2.12 -18.53 -25.03
C ALA A 650 1.90 -17.47 -26.12
N GLY A 651 2.93 -17.19 -26.90
CA GLY A 651 2.86 -16.22 -28.01
C GLY A 651 3.08 -14.76 -27.61
N VAL A 652 3.29 -14.45 -26.34
CA VAL A 652 3.62 -13.10 -25.86
C VAL A 652 5.13 -12.86 -25.97
N ASP A 653 5.53 -11.83 -26.72
CA ASP A 653 6.91 -11.36 -26.87
C ASP A 653 7.08 -9.98 -26.25
N THR A 654 7.31 -9.98 -24.94
CA THR A 654 7.49 -8.73 -24.19
C THR A 654 8.76 -7.97 -24.58
N SER A 655 9.81 -8.66 -25.00
CA SER A 655 11.08 -8.06 -25.42
C SER A 655 10.90 -7.25 -26.70
N ARG A 656 10.20 -7.82 -27.68
CA ARG A 656 9.84 -7.12 -28.91
C ARG A 656 8.90 -5.95 -28.65
N ALA A 657 7.89 -6.14 -27.78
CA ALA A 657 6.98 -5.06 -27.41
C ALA A 657 7.72 -3.87 -26.77
N HIS A 658 8.70 -4.15 -25.91
CA HIS A 658 9.56 -3.13 -25.32
C HIS A 658 10.38 -2.37 -26.37
N THR A 659 11.00 -3.09 -27.32
CA THR A 659 11.76 -2.49 -28.41
C THR A 659 10.88 -1.57 -29.30
N VAL A 660 9.65 -1.99 -29.62
CA VAL A 660 8.68 -1.17 -30.36
C VAL A 660 8.36 0.12 -29.60
N ALA A 661 8.10 0.00 -28.30
CA ALA A 661 7.79 1.16 -27.44
C ALA A 661 8.99 2.11 -27.31
N GLU A 662 10.20 1.62 -27.08
CA GLU A 662 11.42 2.43 -26.99
C GLU A 662 11.73 3.15 -28.30
N THR A 663 11.59 2.47 -29.43
CA THR A 663 11.79 3.06 -30.75
C THR A 663 10.82 4.22 -30.99
N PHE A 664 9.55 4.03 -30.61
CA PHE A 664 8.54 5.10 -30.70
C PHE A 664 8.87 6.27 -29.78
N LEU A 665 9.21 6.02 -28.52
CA LEU A 665 9.53 7.06 -27.54
C LEU A 665 10.83 7.81 -27.87
N ALA A 666 11.81 7.15 -28.48
CA ALA A 666 13.02 7.83 -28.97
C ALA A 666 12.70 8.87 -30.05
N ALA A 667 11.69 8.60 -30.90
CA ALA A 667 11.21 9.56 -31.91
C ALA A 667 10.19 10.58 -31.33
N HIS A 668 9.51 10.25 -30.24
CA HIS A 668 8.45 11.03 -29.60
C HIS A 668 8.68 11.09 -28.08
N PRO A 669 9.64 11.88 -27.57
CA PRO A 669 10.00 11.90 -26.15
C PRO A 669 8.85 12.28 -25.21
N ASP A 670 7.91 13.09 -25.69
CA ASP A 670 6.71 13.50 -24.94
C ASP A 670 5.57 12.47 -25.02
N GLY A 671 5.81 11.32 -25.65
CA GLY A 671 4.78 10.32 -25.94
C GLY A 671 3.90 10.72 -27.11
N GLY A 672 2.81 9.97 -27.34
CA GLY A 672 1.87 10.24 -28.42
C GLY A 672 1.01 9.04 -28.79
N TRP A 673 0.21 9.22 -29.86
CA TRP A 673 -0.60 8.15 -30.42
C TRP A 673 0.21 7.36 -31.45
N LEU A 674 0.20 6.04 -31.31
CA LEU A 674 0.84 5.15 -32.26
C LEU A 674 0.12 5.23 -33.63
N ASP A 675 0.90 5.24 -34.71
CA ASP A 675 0.36 5.03 -36.02
C ASP A 675 -0.18 3.60 -36.21
N PRO A 676 -1.03 3.34 -37.23
CA PRO A 676 -1.65 2.03 -37.42
C PRO A 676 -0.68 0.85 -37.54
N ARG A 677 0.51 1.04 -38.11
CA ARG A 677 1.51 -0.03 -38.29
C ARG A 677 2.17 -0.37 -36.95
N THR A 678 2.65 0.64 -36.25
CA THR A 678 3.26 0.48 -34.92
C THR A 678 2.25 -0.09 -33.90
N CYS A 679 0.98 0.34 -33.98
CA CYS A 679 -0.10 -0.22 -33.16
C CYS A 679 -0.32 -1.70 -33.46
N ALA A 680 -0.40 -2.08 -34.75
CA ALA A 680 -0.59 -3.46 -35.14
C ALA A 680 0.61 -4.35 -34.74
N GLU A 681 1.83 -3.84 -34.86
CA GLU A 681 3.03 -4.54 -34.44
C GLU A 681 3.03 -4.78 -32.89
N LEU A 682 2.69 -3.76 -32.11
CA LEU A 682 2.59 -3.88 -30.65
C LEU A 682 1.53 -4.90 -30.24
N LEU A 683 0.34 -4.89 -30.87
CA LEU A 683 -0.71 -5.86 -30.60
C LEU A 683 -0.29 -7.29 -30.97
N ALA A 684 0.47 -7.45 -32.06
CA ALA A 684 1.00 -8.75 -32.49
C ALA A 684 2.02 -9.31 -31.47
N CYS A 685 2.78 -8.47 -30.78
CA CYS A 685 3.68 -8.90 -29.70
C CYS A 685 2.94 -9.58 -28.54
N TYR A 686 1.65 -9.29 -28.37
CA TYR A 686 0.79 -9.89 -27.33
C TYR A 686 -0.18 -10.95 -27.87
N ASP A 687 0.05 -11.42 -29.12
CA ASP A 687 -0.81 -12.39 -29.81
C ASP A 687 -2.30 -11.99 -29.84
N ILE A 688 -2.55 -10.66 -29.87
CA ILE A 688 -3.92 -10.13 -29.95
C ILE A 688 -4.39 -10.24 -31.42
N PRO A 689 -5.45 -11.04 -31.67
CA PRO A 689 -5.91 -11.27 -33.04
C PRO A 689 -6.40 -9.97 -33.67
N GLN A 690 -5.98 -9.73 -34.89
CA GLN A 690 -6.35 -8.56 -35.69
C GLN A 690 -6.97 -9.03 -37.02
N LEU A 691 -7.93 -8.26 -37.53
CA LEU A 691 -8.33 -8.43 -38.92
C LEU A 691 -7.14 -8.08 -39.84
N ASP A 692 -6.99 -8.82 -40.92
CA ASP A 692 -6.03 -8.46 -41.97
C ASP A 692 -6.25 -7.01 -42.42
N TRP A 693 -5.20 -6.31 -42.68
CA TRP A 693 -5.27 -4.92 -43.09
C TRP A 693 -4.14 -4.55 -44.05
N ALA A 694 -4.33 -3.50 -44.78
CA ALA A 694 -3.30 -2.92 -45.64
C ALA A 694 -3.31 -1.39 -45.58
N TRP A 695 -2.14 -0.82 -45.69
CA TRP A 695 -1.95 0.61 -45.80
C TRP A 695 -1.93 0.99 -47.30
N ALA A 696 -2.63 2.06 -47.66
CA ALA A 696 -2.64 2.61 -48.99
C ALA A 696 -2.46 4.13 -48.94
N GLU A 697 -1.55 4.65 -49.76
CA GLU A 697 -1.27 6.07 -49.86
C GLU A 697 -1.87 6.67 -51.14
N THR A 698 -2.19 5.80 -52.12
CA THR A 698 -2.80 6.19 -53.36
C THR A 698 -4.10 5.44 -53.62
N GLU A 699 -4.91 5.97 -54.56
CA GLU A 699 -6.15 5.33 -54.99
C GLU A 699 -5.90 3.93 -55.55
N ASP A 700 -4.82 3.74 -56.33
CA ASP A 700 -4.49 2.45 -56.90
C ASP A 700 -4.03 1.45 -55.84
N ASP A 701 -3.24 1.88 -54.88
CA ASP A 701 -2.86 1.04 -53.71
C ASP A 701 -4.09 0.59 -52.93
N ALA A 702 -5.05 1.46 -52.70
CA ALA A 702 -6.30 1.13 -52.01
C ALA A 702 -7.12 0.08 -52.76
N VAL A 703 -7.17 0.14 -54.11
CA VAL A 703 -7.83 -0.87 -54.97
C VAL A 703 -7.09 -2.22 -54.86
N VAL A 704 -5.77 -2.21 -54.95
CA VAL A 704 -4.96 -3.43 -54.83
C VAL A 704 -5.15 -4.04 -53.43
N ALA A 705 -5.11 -3.23 -52.38
CA ALA A 705 -5.35 -3.65 -51.00
C ALA A 705 -6.75 -4.26 -50.86
N ALA A 706 -7.77 -3.61 -51.32
CA ALA A 706 -9.15 -4.11 -51.29
C ALA A 706 -9.30 -5.43 -52.05
N GLY A 707 -8.65 -5.57 -53.19
CA GLY A 707 -8.64 -6.82 -53.98
C GLY A 707 -8.06 -8.02 -53.22
N ARG A 708 -7.04 -7.78 -52.40
CA ARG A 708 -6.37 -8.81 -51.58
C ARG A 708 -7.13 -9.16 -50.28
N LEU A 709 -7.81 -8.18 -49.72
CA LEU A 709 -8.40 -8.25 -48.38
C LEU A 709 -9.92 -8.51 -48.37
N ARG A 710 -10.51 -8.81 -49.52
CA ARG A 710 -11.95 -9.11 -49.60
C ARG A 710 -12.28 -10.29 -48.72
N GLY A 711 -13.10 -10.02 -47.68
CA GLY A 711 -13.66 -11.07 -46.82
C GLY A 711 -14.62 -11.99 -47.60
N PRO A 712 -15.25 -12.96 -46.96
CA PRO A 712 -16.19 -13.92 -47.58
C PRO A 712 -17.28 -13.25 -48.41
N ASP A 713 -17.74 -12.05 -48.02
CA ASP A 713 -18.78 -11.28 -48.66
C ASP A 713 -18.24 -10.28 -49.70
N GLY A 714 -16.92 -10.26 -49.95
CA GLY A 714 -16.27 -9.36 -50.91
C GLY A 714 -16.28 -7.88 -50.50
N ARG A 715 -16.51 -7.57 -49.23
CA ARG A 715 -16.70 -6.21 -48.71
C ARG A 715 -15.49 -5.76 -47.90
N VAL A 716 -15.13 -4.48 -48.08
CA VAL A 716 -14.04 -3.86 -47.30
C VAL A 716 -14.49 -2.57 -46.62
N VAL A 717 -13.73 -2.16 -45.64
CA VAL A 717 -13.82 -0.88 -44.93
C VAL A 717 -12.57 -0.07 -45.23
N MET A 718 -12.73 1.22 -45.47
CA MET A 718 -11.63 2.15 -45.65
C MET A 718 -11.68 3.23 -44.59
N LYS A 719 -10.57 3.45 -43.90
CA LYS A 719 -10.41 4.40 -42.80
C LYS A 719 -9.29 5.37 -43.12
N ALA A 720 -9.58 6.66 -43.18
CA ALA A 720 -8.53 7.66 -43.33
C ALA A 720 -7.65 7.73 -42.08
N HIS A 721 -6.42 8.14 -42.29
CA HIS A 721 -5.47 8.36 -41.17
C HIS A 721 -4.65 9.64 -41.38
N TRP A 722 -4.44 10.36 -40.29
CA TRP A 722 -3.42 11.40 -40.13
C TRP A 722 -3.05 11.48 -38.62
N PRO A 723 -1.89 12.06 -38.25
CA PRO A 723 -1.50 12.23 -36.86
C PRO A 723 -2.57 13.00 -36.09
N GLY A 724 -3.06 12.40 -34.97
CA GLY A 724 -4.10 13.01 -34.08
C GLY A 724 -5.55 12.69 -34.46
N LEU A 725 -5.84 11.91 -35.49
CA LEU A 725 -7.20 11.44 -35.77
C LEU A 725 -7.64 10.35 -34.80
N LEU A 726 -8.49 10.69 -33.82
CA LEU A 726 -8.98 9.76 -32.80
C LEU A 726 -10.37 9.21 -33.12
N HIS A 727 -11.34 10.07 -33.45
CA HIS A 727 -12.75 9.72 -33.64
C HIS A 727 -13.15 9.66 -35.10
N LYS A 728 -12.76 8.57 -35.80
CA LYS A 728 -12.95 8.41 -37.26
C LYS A 728 -14.41 8.46 -37.69
N SER A 729 -15.33 7.86 -36.89
CA SER A 729 -16.77 7.83 -37.19
C SER A 729 -17.41 9.21 -37.07
N GLU A 730 -17.11 9.96 -36.03
CA GLU A 730 -17.64 11.31 -35.80
C GLU A 730 -17.14 12.32 -36.83
N GLN A 731 -15.93 12.13 -37.31
CA GLN A 731 -15.33 12.98 -38.34
C GLN A 731 -15.64 12.52 -39.76
N HIS A 732 -16.49 11.49 -39.90
CA HIS A 732 -16.79 10.89 -41.21
C HIS A 732 -15.52 10.49 -42.02
N ALA A 733 -14.48 10.05 -41.30
CA ALA A 733 -13.19 9.64 -41.85
C ALA A 733 -13.16 8.14 -42.20
N LEU A 734 -14.32 7.53 -42.41
CA LEU A 734 -14.43 6.11 -42.69
C LEU A 734 -15.56 5.82 -43.65
N HIS A 735 -15.33 4.88 -44.58
CA HIS A 735 -16.34 4.29 -45.46
C HIS A 735 -16.47 2.81 -45.16
N LEU A 736 -17.72 2.37 -44.95
CA LEU A 736 -18.08 0.97 -44.69
C LEU A 736 -18.67 0.35 -45.93
N ASP A 737 -18.65 -0.98 -46.01
CA ASP A 737 -19.40 -1.78 -46.98
C ASP A 737 -19.04 -1.49 -48.46
N LEU A 738 -17.76 -1.29 -48.75
CA LEU A 738 -17.29 -1.03 -50.09
C LEU A 738 -17.16 -2.33 -50.88
N GLN A 739 -17.78 -2.35 -52.10
CA GLN A 739 -17.73 -3.49 -53.00
C GLN A 739 -17.18 -3.05 -54.38
N GLY A 740 -16.19 -3.80 -54.84
CA GLY A 740 -15.59 -3.57 -56.17
C GLY A 740 -14.73 -2.31 -56.25
N ASP A 741 -13.95 -2.26 -57.28
CA ASP A 741 -12.89 -1.25 -57.46
C ASP A 741 -13.45 0.18 -57.63
N SER A 742 -14.62 0.31 -58.24
CA SER A 742 -15.22 1.65 -58.45
C SER A 742 -15.66 2.32 -57.14
N GLN A 743 -16.19 1.56 -56.21
CA GLN A 743 -16.59 2.10 -54.90
C GLN A 743 -15.36 2.42 -54.02
N VAL A 744 -14.33 1.57 -54.08
CA VAL A 744 -13.04 1.81 -53.39
C VAL A 744 -12.40 3.10 -53.90
N ARG A 745 -12.34 3.31 -55.20
CA ARG A 745 -11.85 4.54 -55.80
C ARG A 745 -12.65 5.77 -55.42
N ALA A 746 -13.97 5.67 -55.47
CA ALA A 746 -14.84 6.76 -55.08
C ALA A 746 -14.67 7.14 -53.60
N ALA A 747 -14.57 6.15 -52.71
CA ALA A 747 -14.34 6.35 -51.29
C ALA A 747 -12.97 7.00 -51.00
N PHE A 748 -11.91 6.55 -51.68
CA PHE A 748 -10.58 7.15 -51.54
C PHE A 748 -10.59 8.64 -51.96
N ARG A 749 -11.16 8.98 -53.13
CA ARG A 749 -11.25 10.35 -53.59
C ARG A 749 -12.10 11.23 -52.69
N ASP A 750 -13.20 10.71 -52.12
CA ASP A 750 -14.02 11.43 -51.17
C ASP A 750 -13.22 11.77 -49.90
N LEU A 751 -12.49 10.81 -49.33
CA LEU A 751 -11.63 11.03 -48.16
C LEU A 751 -10.48 11.99 -48.48
N GLU A 752 -9.81 11.81 -49.63
CA GLU A 752 -8.72 12.68 -50.07
C GLU A 752 -9.20 14.12 -50.29
N THR A 753 -10.38 14.30 -50.92
CA THR A 753 -10.97 15.62 -51.14
C THR A 753 -11.37 16.29 -49.82
N ARG A 754 -11.98 15.51 -48.93
CA ARG A 754 -12.50 16.00 -47.65
C ARG A 754 -11.38 16.38 -46.68
N PHE A 755 -10.30 15.63 -46.72
CA PHE A 755 -9.17 15.79 -45.78
C PHE A 755 -7.88 16.18 -46.49
N ALA A 756 -8.00 16.92 -47.60
CA ALA A 756 -6.86 17.38 -48.43
C ALA A 756 -5.78 18.07 -47.55
N GLY A 757 -4.55 17.61 -47.67
CA GLY A 757 -3.38 18.13 -46.94
C GLY A 757 -3.23 17.65 -45.48
N LEU A 758 -4.21 16.91 -44.95
CA LEU A 758 -4.13 16.27 -43.62
C LEU A 758 -3.90 14.77 -43.75
N MET A 759 -4.63 14.11 -44.64
CA MET A 759 -4.61 12.66 -44.79
C MET A 759 -3.23 12.16 -45.24
N THR A 760 -2.63 11.25 -44.47
CA THR A 760 -1.34 10.59 -44.80
C THR A 760 -1.53 9.27 -45.53
N GLY A 761 -2.74 8.72 -45.51
CA GLY A 761 -3.10 7.49 -46.19
C GLY A 761 -4.40 6.90 -45.63
N VAL A 762 -4.73 5.71 -46.05
CA VAL A 762 -5.90 4.96 -45.57
C VAL A 762 -5.53 3.56 -45.13
N VAL A 763 -6.26 3.07 -44.13
CA VAL A 763 -6.27 1.66 -43.71
C VAL A 763 -7.44 0.98 -44.40
N VAL A 764 -7.16 -0.08 -45.15
CA VAL A 764 -8.17 -0.95 -45.77
C VAL A 764 -8.24 -2.26 -45.04
N GLN A 765 -9.45 -2.70 -44.66
CA GLN A 765 -9.70 -3.93 -43.90
C GLN A 765 -10.91 -4.67 -44.47
N PRO A 766 -11.05 -6.00 -44.29
CA PRO A 766 -12.31 -6.70 -44.51
C PRO A 766 -13.41 -6.10 -43.63
N LEU A 767 -14.65 -6.09 -44.10
CA LEU A 767 -15.79 -5.77 -43.26
C LEU A 767 -15.97 -6.90 -42.23
N ALA A 768 -15.91 -6.56 -40.95
CA ALA A 768 -16.13 -7.52 -39.87
C ALA A 768 -17.56 -8.05 -39.92
N ALA A 769 -17.73 -9.31 -39.57
CA ALA A 769 -19.06 -9.89 -39.34
C ALA A 769 -19.81 -9.14 -38.22
N ARG A 770 -21.15 -9.07 -38.38
CA ARG A 770 -21.98 -8.45 -37.30
C ARG A 770 -21.87 -9.28 -36.03
N GLY A 771 -21.67 -8.62 -34.91
CA GLY A 771 -21.54 -9.26 -33.59
C GLY A 771 -21.75 -8.25 -32.47
N THR A 772 -21.52 -8.68 -31.24
CA THR A 772 -21.50 -7.80 -30.07
C THR A 772 -20.20 -7.04 -30.05
N GLU A 773 -20.27 -5.73 -30.05
CA GLU A 773 -19.09 -4.87 -29.93
C GLU A 773 -18.68 -4.75 -28.46
N LEU A 774 -17.42 -5.04 -28.19
CA LEU A 774 -16.80 -4.87 -26.87
C LEU A 774 -15.62 -3.92 -26.99
N PHE A 775 -15.45 -3.08 -26.00
CA PHE A 775 -14.29 -2.20 -25.87
C PHE A 775 -13.49 -2.59 -24.63
N ALA A 776 -12.22 -2.87 -24.80
CA ALA A 776 -11.27 -3.10 -23.73
C ALA A 776 -10.16 -2.04 -23.81
N GLY A 777 -9.88 -1.40 -22.70
CA GLY A 777 -8.87 -0.36 -22.61
C GLY A 777 -8.09 -0.49 -21.31
N VAL A 778 -6.82 -0.07 -21.33
CA VAL A 778 -5.96 0.03 -20.17
C VAL A 778 -5.53 1.48 -20.03
N VAL A 779 -5.65 2.01 -18.83
CA VAL A 779 -5.23 3.39 -18.49
C VAL A 779 -4.32 3.30 -17.29
N GLN A 780 -3.18 3.97 -17.34
CA GLN A 780 -2.35 4.21 -16.18
C GLN A 780 -2.95 5.38 -15.40
N ASP A 781 -3.23 5.17 -14.12
CA ASP A 781 -3.84 6.16 -13.23
C ASP A 781 -2.83 6.60 -12.15
#